data_0ded3c937b730d0b45dca62cf809054e
#
_entry.id   0ded3c937b730d0b45dca62cf809054e
#
_cell.length_a   1.000
_cell.length_b   1.000
_cell.length_c   1.000
_cell.angle_alpha   90.00
_cell.angle_beta   90.00
_cell.angle_gamma   90.00
#
_symmetry.space_group_name_H-M   'P 1'
#
loop_
_entity.id
_entity.type
_entity.pdbx_description
1 polymer ?
#
loop_
_entity_poly.entity_id
_entity_poly.type
_entity_poly.pdbx_seq_one_letter_code
_entity_poly.pdbx_strand_id
1 'polypeptide(L)'
;MPRFRAVLAASCLIVFCISILDAQRENKNSETSETSPIESALQRRVIDPELPLKEVQEFTEQRVLPVPEFESIPQWELFQQQTRERLLKEVVLRGAAAEWAQAPTVSEEIQVRDMGDYLLRKLRFEALPGLWIPAVMYEPKNLSGKAPVFLNVNGHDGTGKAAEYKQIRCINQAKRGIIALNLEWVGMGQLRTPGFVHYKMNQLDLCGTSGLAVHYLSQKRALDILLQHPNADPERVGVAGLSGGGWQTIFISGLDGRVTLSNPVAGYSSFKTRARYTSDLGDSEQTPSDLATVADYSLLTAMLAPHPALLTNNVADNCCFKAEHAQPPLVHAAAPLYELYDREAWLRTHVNHDPGTHNFQRDNREQLYKMIGDHFFGGLQPVVAHYNTAAMAENQITVEELRQFLGSDARPYVEKQSGLFADVRRLMKQQAPALKRPDLLILVSRHFDGRTPENLASTLVPVKSGEVALSELLTLTPLKMPNFQEAYSATEIDCTDELKTVEELDVPLPENNLDFHQLAMALSNGIAKSPLPPGKAPRSWLLQHRQELRDLVSYHDYDVYALLEKEEQHEHLTVKHWWLRVGGLWTVPATEFIPETNPVDCVVMLADEGRGSLSGEVSNAIENGSRVLAIDPFYFGESKISQRDFLYGLLVSTIGERNLGIQASQIAAISQWAGQSQPTLKVTVSAFGPRMSLMALVASACEPQTANRLVLQDSFATLKQVIEQDLTVQQMPELFCFGLLKQFDIPFMIALSGAESLQATGNIERQQTEWREFLEEATAAGPEVSLTE
;
A
#
# COMPACT_ATOMS: atom_id res chain seq x y z
N MET A 1 17.41 -0.85 -51.09
CA MET A 1 17.24 0.58 -50.70
C MET A 1 18.29 0.98 -49.66
N PRO A 2 19.53 1.30 -50.07
CA PRO A 2 20.60 1.69 -49.13
C PRO A 2 21.01 3.17 -49.20
N ARG A 3 20.19 4.05 -49.78
CA ARG A 3 20.53 5.48 -49.90
C ARG A 3 19.86 6.44 -48.89
N PHE A 4 18.94 5.95 -48.07
CA PHE A 4 18.20 6.79 -47.10
C PHE A 4 18.83 6.79 -45.68
N ARG A 5 19.76 5.91 -45.37
CA ARG A 5 20.44 5.87 -44.06
C ARG A 5 21.68 6.76 -43.94
N ALA A 6 22.24 7.21 -45.03
CA ALA A 6 23.45 8.05 -45.07
C ALA A 6 23.16 9.56 -44.84
N VAL A 7 21.94 10.03 -45.11
CA VAL A 7 21.56 11.45 -44.95
C VAL A 7 21.17 11.79 -43.50
N LEU A 8 20.61 10.87 -42.78
CA LEU A 8 20.28 11.09 -41.34
C LEU A 8 21.54 11.09 -40.44
N ALA A 9 22.58 10.33 -40.78
CA ALA A 9 23.81 10.27 -39.99
C ALA A 9 24.66 11.54 -40.16
N ALA A 10 24.62 12.19 -41.32
CA ALA A 10 25.36 13.43 -41.59
C ALA A 10 24.69 14.65 -40.90
N SER A 11 23.37 14.69 -40.81
CA SER A 11 22.64 15.77 -40.15
C SER A 11 22.81 15.74 -38.64
N CYS A 12 22.89 14.56 -38.02
CA CYS A 12 23.15 14.44 -36.56
C CYS A 12 24.59 14.83 -36.17
N LEU A 13 25.58 14.59 -37.03
CA LEU A 13 26.97 14.98 -36.75
C LEU A 13 27.18 16.50 -36.85
N ILE A 14 26.47 17.17 -37.73
CA ILE A 14 26.62 18.64 -37.93
C ILE A 14 25.95 19.38 -36.78
N VAL A 15 24.80 18.90 -36.25
CA VAL A 15 24.15 19.49 -35.09
C VAL A 15 24.97 19.25 -33.81
N PHE A 16 25.63 18.09 -33.68
CA PHE A 16 26.48 17.81 -32.53
C PHE A 16 27.79 18.60 -32.52
N CYS A 17 28.38 18.87 -33.71
CA CYS A 17 29.56 19.73 -33.81
C CYS A 17 29.28 21.23 -33.64
N ILE A 18 28.07 21.72 -33.99
CA ILE A 18 27.67 23.11 -33.73
C ILE A 18 27.42 23.32 -32.24
N SER A 19 26.80 22.34 -31.55
CA SER A 19 26.58 22.40 -30.08
C SER A 19 27.89 22.39 -29.28
N ILE A 20 28.93 21.71 -29.76
CA ILE A 20 30.26 21.69 -29.10
C ILE A 20 31.03 22.99 -29.36
N LEU A 21 30.84 23.64 -30.52
CA LEU A 21 31.49 24.92 -30.84
C LEU A 21 30.82 26.11 -30.16
N ASP A 22 29.51 26.07 -29.89
CA ASP A 22 28.82 27.08 -29.06
C ASP A 22 29.15 26.88 -27.58
N ALA A 23 29.19 25.64 -27.04
CA ALA A 23 29.65 25.35 -25.68
C ALA A 23 31.14 25.76 -25.46
N GLN A 24 31.97 25.76 -26.50
CA GLN A 24 33.36 26.27 -26.37
C GLN A 24 33.47 27.79 -26.56
N ARG A 25 32.44 28.47 -27.08
CA ARG A 25 32.40 29.93 -27.15
C ARG A 25 31.81 30.56 -25.92
N GLU A 26 30.82 29.94 -25.29
CA GLU A 26 30.29 30.39 -23.99
C GLU A 26 31.30 30.17 -22.84
N ASN A 27 32.24 29.21 -22.97
CA ASN A 27 33.25 28.93 -21.94
C ASN A 27 34.49 29.85 -22.01
N LYS A 28 34.44 30.97 -22.76
CA LYS A 28 35.51 32.00 -22.77
C LYS A 28 35.10 33.34 -22.13
N ASN A 29 33.85 33.44 -21.65
CA ASN A 29 33.39 34.62 -20.89
C ASN A 29 32.70 34.18 -19.55
N SER A 30 32.98 33.03 -18.99
CA SER A 30 32.77 32.83 -17.56
C SER A 30 33.96 33.51 -16.84
N GLU A 31 33.80 34.76 -16.50
CA GLU A 31 34.32 35.22 -15.23
C GLU A 31 33.91 34.18 -14.22
N THR A 32 34.85 33.52 -13.59
CA THR A 32 34.61 32.73 -12.37
C THR A 32 34.08 33.73 -11.37
N SER A 33 32.75 33.90 -11.26
CA SER A 33 32.16 34.52 -10.09
C SER A 33 32.62 33.65 -8.92
N GLU A 34 33.52 34.15 -8.11
CA GLU A 34 33.86 33.50 -6.84
C GLU A 34 32.55 33.37 -6.09
N THR A 35 32.09 32.11 -5.92
CA THR A 35 30.90 31.79 -5.12
C THR A 35 31.06 32.44 -3.75
N SER A 36 30.08 33.19 -3.31
CA SER A 36 30.19 33.87 -2.01
C SER A 36 30.46 32.86 -0.90
N PRO A 37 31.16 33.23 0.16
CA PRO A 37 31.39 32.32 1.32
C PRO A 37 30.08 31.77 1.87
N ILE A 38 28.99 32.55 1.85
CA ILE A 38 27.65 32.13 2.30
C ILE A 38 27.08 31.05 1.36
N GLU A 39 27.13 31.28 0.06
CA GLU A 39 26.64 30.30 -0.94
C GLU A 39 27.42 29.00 -0.87
N SER A 40 28.77 29.08 -0.80
CA SER A 40 29.65 27.90 -0.66
C SER A 40 29.32 27.11 0.60
N ALA A 41 29.08 27.80 1.73
CA ALA A 41 28.74 27.13 3.00
C ALA A 41 27.36 26.47 2.97
N LEU A 42 26.36 27.10 2.35
CA LEU A 42 25.02 26.53 2.23
C LEU A 42 24.96 25.30 1.31
N GLN A 43 25.80 25.27 0.25
CA GLN A 43 25.92 24.15 -0.67
C GLN A 43 26.76 22.98 -0.13
N ARG A 44 27.51 23.22 0.96
CA ARG A 44 28.32 22.18 1.59
C ARG A 44 27.44 21.05 2.12
N ARG A 45 27.79 19.82 1.76
CA ARG A 45 27.16 18.62 2.32
C ARG A 45 27.67 18.38 3.74
N VAL A 46 26.74 18.19 4.68
CA VAL A 46 27.01 18.04 6.11
C VAL A 46 26.82 16.57 6.56
N ILE A 47 25.85 15.85 5.99
CA ILE A 47 25.53 14.46 6.38
C ILE A 47 25.80 13.45 5.26
N ASP A 48 25.92 12.17 5.63
CA ASP A 48 26.03 11.07 4.67
C ASP A 48 24.73 10.98 3.82
N PRO A 49 24.83 10.84 2.49
CA PRO A 49 23.68 10.74 1.59
C PRO A 49 22.69 9.61 1.91
N GLU A 50 23.17 8.52 2.51
CA GLU A 50 22.34 7.38 2.85
C GLU A 50 21.71 7.47 4.25
N LEU A 51 22.13 8.44 5.07
CA LEU A 51 21.68 8.56 6.45
C LEU A 51 20.17 8.77 6.55
N PRO A 52 19.54 9.67 5.77
CA PRO A 52 18.07 9.87 5.84
C PRO A 52 17.28 8.59 5.55
N LEU A 53 17.75 7.79 4.60
CA LEU A 53 17.13 6.50 4.30
C LEU A 53 17.26 5.51 5.46
N LYS A 54 18.47 5.40 6.04
CA LYS A 54 18.71 4.50 7.18
C LYS A 54 17.84 4.86 8.38
N GLU A 55 17.74 6.15 8.69
CA GLU A 55 16.94 6.63 9.83
C GLU A 55 15.45 6.33 9.64
N VAL A 56 14.87 6.56 8.45
CA VAL A 56 13.45 6.24 8.20
C VAL A 56 13.19 4.73 8.18
N GLN A 57 14.14 3.92 7.73
CA GLN A 57 14.05 2.47 7.80
C GLN A 57 13.99 1.98 9.25
N GLU A 58 14.95 2.42 10.09
CA GLU A 58 14.97 2.10 11.52
C GLU A 58 13.69 2.56 12.23
N PHE A 59 13.27 3.80 11.97
CA PHE A 59 12.06 4.38 12.54
C PHE A 59 10.82 3.54 12.24
N THR A 60 10.69 3.10 10.98
CA THR A 60 9.57 2.28 10.53
C THR A 60 9.61 0.88 11.13
N GLU A 61 10.75 0.21 11.06
CA GLU A 61 10.90 -1.18 11.52
C GLU A 61 10.59 -1.37 13.00
N GLN A 62 10.95 -0.38 13.84
CA GLN A 62 10.69 -0.41 15.27
C GLN A 62 9.20 -0.28 15.62
N ARG A 63 8.37 0.25 14.70
CA ARG A 63 6.94 0.52 14.93
C ARG A 63 6.00 -0.51 14.31
N VAL A 64 6.51 -1.38 13.44
CA VAL A 64 5.68 -2.47 12.87
C VAL A 64 5.56 -3.60 13.88
N LEU A 65 4.35 -3.82 14.36
CA LEU A 65 4.04 -4.84 15.35
C LEU A 65 4.21 -6.26 14.78
N PRO A 66 4.75 -7.20 15.56
CA PRO A 66 4.76 -8.62 15.19
C PRO A 66 3.36 -9.21 15.22
N VAL A 67 3.14 -10.31 14.50
CA VAL A 67 1.93 -11.11 14.66
C VAL A 67 1.96 -11.78 16.04
N PRO A 68 0.91 -11.65 16.88
CA PRO A 68 0.85 -12.31 18.17
C PRO A 68 0.81 -13.84 18.04
N GLU A 69 1.27 -14.54 19.07
CA GLU A 69 1.15 -15.99 19.20
C GLU A 69 -0.20 -16.36 19.82
N PHE A 70 -0.78 -17.49 19.41
CA PHE A 70 -2.07 -17.97 19.89
C PHE A 70 -1.99 -19.45 20.29
N GLU A 71 -2.56 -19.76 21.45
CA GLU A 71 -2.56 -21.13 21.99
C GLU A 71 -3.83 -21.93 21.61
N SER A 72 -4.87 -21.26 21.11
CA SER A 72 -6.13 -21.92 20.78
C SER A 72 -6.90 -21.22 19.65
N ILE A 73 -7.69 -22.02 18.91
CA ILE A 73 -8.58 -21.52 17.85
C ILE A 73 -9.53 -20.41 18.35
N PRO A 74 -10.23 -20.53 19.49
CA PRO A 74 -11.13 -19.49 19.96
C PRO A 74 -10.44 -18.15 20.25
N GLN A 75 -9.19 -18.19 20.76
CA GLN A 75 -8.41 -16.95 20.96
C GLN A 75 -8.09 -16.27 19.61
N TRP A 76 -7.67 -17.07 18.63
CA TRP A 76 -7.39 -16.57 17.29
C TRP A 76 -8.63 -15.99 16.60
N GLU A 77 -9.74 -16.72 16.60
CA GLU A 77 -10.99 -16.28 15.96
C GLU A 77 -11.50 -14.97 16.55
N LEU A 78 -11.46 -14.83 17.88
CA LEU A 78 -11.82 -13.57 18.56
C LEU A 78 -10.88 -12.43 18.14
N PHE A 79 -9.58 -12.66 18.16
CA PHE A 79 -8.58 -11.66 17.74
C PHE A 79 -8.75 -11.26 16.28
N GLN A 80 -8.95 -12.25 15.38
CA GLN A 80 -9.18 -12.02 13.96
C GLN A 80 -10.44 -11.18 13.72
N GLN A 81 -11.54 -11.49 14.41
CA GLN A 81 -12.77 -10.72 14.32
C GLN A 81 -12.55 -9.27 14.79
N GLN A 82 -11.98 -9.08 15.96
CA GLN A 82 -11.70 -7.74 16.52
C GLN A 82 -10.77 -6.94 15.63
N THR A 83 -9.74 -7.57 15.07
CA THR A 83 -8.80 -6.92 14.14
C THR A 83 -9.51 -6.48 12.86
N ARG A 84 -10.39 -7.32 12.30
CA ARG A 84 -11.19 -6.97 11.12
C ARG A 84 -12.13 -5.80 11.40
N GLU A 85 -12.82 -5.81 12.53
CA GLU A 85 -13.71 -4.71 12.94
C GLU A 85 -12.93 -3.40 13.13
N ARG A 86 -11.76 -3.46 13.76
CA ARG A 86 -10.88 -2.30 13.92
C ARG A 86 -10.36 -1.78 12.58
N LEU A 87 -9.87 -2.64 11.70
CA LEU A 87 -9.41 -2.25 10.36
C LEU A 87 -10.51 -1.53 9.58
N LEU A 88 -11.72 -2.07 9.59
CA LEU A 88 -12.86 -1.45 8.91
C LEU A 88 -13.20 -0.09 9.52
N LYS A 89 -13.25 0.03 10.84
CA LYS A 89 -13.66 1.24 11.54
C LYS A 89 -12.56 2.31 11.59
N GLU A 90 -11.32 1.89 11.92
CA GLU A 90 -10.23 2.81 12.29
C GLU A 90 -9.34 3.17 11.09
N VAL A 91 -9.42 2.40 9.96
CA VAL A 91 -8.59 2.62 8.76
C VAL A 91 -9.44 2.81 7.52
N VAL A 92 -10.30 1.86 7.16
CA VAL A 92 -10.94 1.79 5.84
C VAL A 92 -12.16 2.71 5.74
N LEU A 93 -13.06 2.68 6.73
CA LEU A 93 -14.37 3.34 6.67
C LEU A 93 -14.42 4.61 7.53
N ARG A 94 -13.33 5.37 7.59
CA ARG A 94 -13.29 6.65 8.30
C ARG A 94 -13.99 7.75 7.52
N GLY A 95 -14.63 8.68 8.25
CA GLY A 95 -15.32 9.84 7.68
C GLY A 95 -16.57 9.44 6.89
N ALA A 96 -16.80 10.08 5.75
CA ALA A 96 -17.95 9.81 4.86
C ALA A 96 -17.97 8.36 4.32
N ALA A 97 -16.83 7.67 4.33
CA ALA A 97 -16.75 6.28 3.89
C ALA A 97 -17.64 5.33 4.70
N ALA A 98 -17.92 5.65 5.97
CA ALA A 98 -18.84 4.88 6.80
C ALA A 98 -20.29 4.95 6.27
N GLU A 99 -20.70 6.11 5.75
CA GLU A 99 -22.03 6.32 5.13
C GLU A 99 -22.07 5.64 3.76
N TRP A 100 -21.01 5.79 2.96
CA TRP A 100 -20.91 5.11 1.65
C TRP A 100 -21.05 3.59 1.76
N ALA A 101 -20.49 3.00 2.81
CA ALA A 101 -20.57 1.56 3.04
C ALA A 101 -22.00 1.06 3.29
N GLN A 102 -22.89 1.94 3.78
CA GLN A 102 -24.30 1.62 4.07
C GLN A 102 -25.21 1.74 2.83
N ALA A 103 -24.74 2.38 1.75
CA ALA A 103 -25.51 2.48 0.52
C ALA A 103 -25.83 1.09 -0.04
N PRO A 104 -26.99 0.89 -0.67
CA PRO A 104 -27.34 -0.39 -1.27
C PRO A 104 -26.40 -0.73 -2.44
N THR A 105 -26.23 -2.03 -2.72
CA THR A 105 -25.52 -2.48 -3.92
C THR A 105 -26.43 -2.27 -5.14
N VAL A 106 -26.00 -1.41 -6.06
CA VAL A 106 -26.70 -1.09 -7.31
C VAL A 106 -25.84 -1.58 -8.46
N SER A 107 -26.46 -2.35 -9.38
CA SER A 107 -25.79 -2.82 -10.60
C SER A 107 -26.72 -2.78 -11.79
N GLU A 108 -26.17 -2.57 -12.97
CA GLU A 108 -26.88 -2.55 -14.24
C GLU A 108 -26.20 -3.50 -15.23
N GLU A 109 -26.98 -4.44 -15.80
CA GLU A 109 -26.54 -5.26 -16.90
C GLU A 109 -26.67 -4.47 -18.20
N ILE A 110 -25.59 -4.32 -18.95
CA ILE A 110 -25.54 -3.54 -20.18
C ILE A 110 -25.72 -4.42 -21.42
N GLN A 111 -25.07 -5.59 -21.43
CA GLN A 111 -25.08 -6.50 -22.57
C GLN A 111 -24.77 -7.92 -22.14
N VAL A 112 -25.43 -8.89 -22.80
CA VAL A 112 -25.08 -10.31 -22.67
C VAL A 112 -24.68 -10.83 -24.05
N ARG A 113 -23.57 -11.55 -24.12
CA ARG A 113 -23.07 -12.21 -25.32
C ARG A 113 -22.89 -13.69 -25.08
N ASP A 114 -23.39 -14.51 -25.98
CA ASP A 114 -23.20 -15.96 -25.96
C ASP A 114 -21.84 -16.32 -26.54
N MET A 115 -21.02 -17.03 -25.76
CA MET A 115 -19.67 -17.45 -26.10
C MET A 115 -19.55 -18.96 -26.30
N GLY A 116 -20.68 -19.69 -26.41
CA GLY A 116 -20.69 -21.14 -26.54
C GLY A 116 -20.81 -21.83 -25.18
N ASP A 117 -19.70 -21.97 -24.46
CA ASP A 117 -19.67 -22.66 -23.17
C ASP A 117 -20.11 -21.76 -22.01
N TYR A 118 -20.02 -20.44 -22.17
CA TYR A 118 -20.35 -19.46 -21.14
C TYR A 118 -21.05 -18.22 -21.74
N LEU A 119 -21.68 -17.44 -20.88
CA LEU A 119 -22.21 -16.11 -21.18
C LEU A 119 -21.21 -15.05 -20.71
N LEU A 120 -20.92 -14.08 -21.56
CA LEU A 120 -20.14 -12.89 -21.23
C LEU A 120 -21.13 -11.74 -20.98
N ARG A 121 -21.25 -11.30 -19.71
CA ARG A 121 -22.15 -10.23 -19.28
C ARG A 121 -21.35 -8.98 -18.99
N LYS A 122 -21.60 -7.91 -19.73
CA LYS A 122 -21.08 -6.58 -19.41
C LYS A 122 -22.01 -5.90 -18.43
N LEU A 123 -21.48 -5.41 -17.34
CA LEU A 123 -22.24 -4.73 -16.29
C LEU A 123 -21.44 -3.57 -15.71
N ARG A 124 -22.16 -2.65 -15.08
CA ARG A 124 -21.58 -1.62 -14.22
C ARG A 124 -22.26 -1.61 -12.88
N PHE A 125 -21.57 -1.14 -11.85
CA PHE A 125 -22.13 -1.06 -10.51
C PHE A 125 -21.59 0.14 -9.74
N GLU A 126 -22.39 0.65 -8.82
CA GLU A 126 -21.97 1.71 -7.91
C GLU A 126 -21.11 1.14 -6.78
N ALA A 127 -19.84 1.54 -6.73
CA ALA A 127 -18.94 1.23 -5.62
C ALA A 127 -19.33 2.04 -4.37
N LEU A 128 -19.63 3.30 -4.60
CA LEU A 128 -20.17 4.28 -3.63
C LEU A 128 -21.06 5.28 -4.40
N PRO A 129 -21.92 6.06 -3.73
CA PRO A 129 -22.86 6.94 -4.44
C PRO A 129 -22.17 7.85 -5.46
N GLY A 130 -22.54 7.71 -6.72
CA GLY A 130 -22.04 8.47 -7.86
C GLY A 130 -20.76 7.96 -8.49
N LEU A 131 -20.12 6.91 -7.95
CA LEU A 131 -18.92 6.30 -8.52
C LEU A 131 -19.21 4.91 -9.05
N TRP A 132 -19.20 4.76 -10.37
CA TRP A 132 -19.52 3.53 -11.09
C TRP A 132 -18.28 2.81 -11.59
N ILE A 133 -18.26 1.50 -11.40
CA ILE A 133 -17.18 0.59 -11.82
C ILE A 133 -17.70 -0.31 -12.94
N PRO A 134 -17.05 -0.35 -14.11
CA PRO A 134 -17.37 -1.30 -15.16
C PRO A 134 -16.79 -2.68 -14.84
N ALA A 135 -17.52 -3.74 -15.18
CA ALA A 135 -17.11 -5.11 -14.97
C ALA A 135 -17.61 -6.05 -16.06
N VAL A 136 -16.99 -7.23 -16.16
CA VAL A 136 -17.40 -8.31 -17.05
C VAL A 136 -17.54 -9.59 -16.24
N MET A 137 -18.72 -10.20 -16.28
CA MET A 137 -18.97 -11.50 -15.69
C MET A 137 -18.90 -12.59 -16.76
N TYR A 138 -18.19 -13.67 -16.47
CA TYR A 138 -18.10 -14.88 -17.26
C TYR A 138 -18.90 -15.96 -16.53
N GLU A 139 -20.10 -16.26 -17.03
CA GLU A 139 -21.06 -17.16 -16.40
C GLU A 139 -21.15 -18.47 -17.17
N PRO A 140 -20.88 -19.64 -16.55
CA PRO A 140 -21.09 -20.95 -17.20
C PRO A 140 -22.55 -21.13 -17.67
N LYS A 141 -22.78 -21.61 -18.89
CA LYS A 141 -24.15 -21.78 -19.42
C LYS A 141 -24.95 -22.91 -18.78
N ASN A 142 -24.29 -23.99 -18.38
CA ASN A 142 -24.96 -25.23 -17.95
C ASN A 142 -24.79 -25.44 -16.44
N LEU A 143 -25.17 -24.45 -15.64
CA LEU A 143 -25.11 -24.58 -14.18
C LEU A 143 -26.26 -25.48 -13.68
N SER A 144 -25.90 -26.61 -13.11
CA SER A 144 -26.84 -27.49 -12.41
C SER A 144 -26.66 -27.35 -10.89
N GLY A 145 -27.36 -26.37 -10.28
CA GLY A 145 -27.29 -26.09 -8.86
C GLY A 145 -26.29 -24.98 -8.50
N LYS A 146 -25.69 -25.06 -7.30
CA LYS A 146 -24.77 -24.05 -6.78
C LYS A 146 -23.36 -24.20 -7.37
N ALA A 147 -22.78 -23.08 -7.79
CA ALA A 147 -21.47 -22.98 -8.41
C ALA A 147 -20.54 -22.11 -7.59
N PRO A 148 -19.23 -22.40 -7.53
CA PRO A 148 -18.25 -21.47 -6.97
C PRO A 148 -18.31 -20.12 -7.66
N VAL A 149 -18.03 -19.06 -6.91
CA VAL A 149 -17.87 -17.70 -7.45
C VAL A 149 -16.44 -17.22 -7.29
N PHE A 150 -15.96 -16.42 -8.24
CA PHE A 150 -14.58 -15.96 -8.23
C PHE A 150 -14.47 -14.48 -8.61
N LEU A 151 -13.92 -13.68 -7.71
CA LEU A 151 -13.60 -12.28 -7.94
C LEU A 151 -12.18 -12.17 -8.51
N ASN A 152 -12.06 -11.67 -9.73
CA ASN A 152 -10.79 -11.44 -10.40
C ASN A 152 -10.45 -9.95 -10.33
N VAL A 153 -9.55 -9.60 -9.41
CA VAL A 153 -9.11 -8.23 -9.19
C VAL A 153 -7.87 -7.91 -10.05
N ASN A 154 -7.74 -6.65 -10.44
CA ASN A 154 -6.77 -6.21 -11.44
C ASN A 154 -5.68 -5.32 -10.84
N GLY A 155 -4.44 -5.47 -11.33
CA GLY A 155 -3.32 -4.59 -10.99
C GLY A 155 -3.10 -3.50 -12.03
N HIS A 156 -1.93 -2.82 -11.95
CA HIS A 156 -1.53 -1.73 -12.82
C HIS A 156 -1.29 -2.21 -14.25
N ASP A 157 -2.32 -2.21 -15.04
CA ASP A 157 -2.31 -2.58 -16.45
C ASP A 157 -3.17 -1.58 -17.24
N GLY A 158 -2.56 -0.93 -18.23
CA GLY A 158 -3.22 0.11 -19.01
C GLY A 158 -4.47 -0.36 -19.77
N THR A 159 -4.57 -1.66 -20.09
CA THR A 159 -5.73 -2.26 -20.75
C THR A 159 -6.80 -2.75 -19.77
N GLY A 160 -6.53 -2.65 -18.47
CA GLY A 160 -7.48 -2.97 -17.41
C GLY A 160 -8.01 -4.39 -17.48
N LYS A 161 -9.34 -4.56 -17.37
CA LYS A 161 -10.02 -5.85 -17.44
C LYS A 161 -9.87 -6.57 -18.79
N ALA A 162 -9.44 -5.86 -19.85
CA ALA A 162 -9.26 -6.43 -21.19
C ALA A 162 -7.89 -7.10 -21.39
N ALA A 163 -6.95 -7.00 -20.45
CA ALA A 163 -5.66 -7.66 -20.57
C ALA A 163 -5.82 -9.18 -20.79
N GLU A 164 -5.04 -9.72 -21.72
CA GLU A 164 -5.13 -11.10 -22.17
C GLU A 164 -5.11 -12.12 -21.03
N TYR A 165 -4.12 -12.06 -20.15
CA TYR A 165 -3.99 -13.02 -19.04
C TYR A 165 -5.15 -12.99 -18.04
N LYS A 166 -5.85 -11.84 -17.93
CA LYS A 166 -7.03 -11.67 -17.09
C LYS A 166 -8.25 -12.33 -17.71
N GLN A 167 -8.44 -12.15 -19.03
CA GLN A 167 -9.50 -12.82 -19.78
C GLN A 167 -9.29 -14.34 -19.77
N ILE A 168 -8.07 -14.84 -20.09
CA ILE A 168 -7.75 -16.26 -20.07
C ILE A 168 -8.12 -16.89 -18.72
N ARG A 169 -7.75 -16.23 -17.61
CA ARG A 169 -8.09 -16.69 -16.26
C ARG A 169 -9.60 -16.81 -16.05
N CYS A 170 -10.37 -15.79 -16.42
CA CYS A 170 -11.82 -15.77 -16.25
C CYS A 170 -12.53 -16.79 -17.16
N ILE A 171 -12.12 -16.91 -18.42
CA ILE A 171 -12.66 -17.89 -19.37
C ILE A 171 -12.38 -19.32 -18.85
N ASN A 172 -11.16 -19.56 -18.38
CA ASN A 172 -10.79 -20.84 -17.80
C ASN A 172 -11.58 -21.20 -16.55
N GLN A 173 -11.90 -20.19 -15.71
CA GLN A 173 -12.79 -20.38 -14.56
C GLN A 173 -14.21 -20.72 -15.02
N ALA A 174 -14.78 -19.98 -15.98
CA ALA A 174 -16.11 -20.23 -16.48
C ALA A 174 -16.25 -21.61 -17.13
N LYS A 175 -15.26 -22.03 -17.95
CA LYS A 175 -15.23 -23.38 -18.56
C LYS A 175 -15.13 -24.53 -17.52
N ARG A 176 -14.75 -24.21 -16.27
CA ARG A 176 -14.72 -25.12 -15.14
C ARG A 176 -15.95 -25.05 -14.23
N GLY A 177 -16.99 -24.33 -14.66
CA GLY A 177 -18.24 -24.22 -13.90
C GLY A 177 -18.18 -23.18 -12.77
N ILE A 178 -17.31 -22.17 -12.86
CA ILE A 178 -17.14 -21.10 -11.87
C ILE A 178 -17.70 -19.81 -12.43
N ILE A 179 -18.53 -19.10 -11.67
CA ILE A 179 -19.01 -17.77 -12.04
C ILE A 179 -17.88 -16.77 -11.72
N ALA A 180 -17.26 -16.20 -12.75
CA ALA A 180 -16.11 -15.32 -12.60
C ALA A 180 -16.47 -13.87 -12.91
N LEU A 181 -16.15 -12.94 -12.01
CA LEU A 181 -16.32 -11.50 -12.22
C LEU A 181 -14.95 -10.83 -12.34
N ASN A 182 -14.73 -10.09 -13.42
CA ASN A 182 -13.55 -9.28 -13.69
C ASN A 182 -13.96 -7.81 -13.66
N LEU A 183 -13.68 -7.12 -12.55
CA LEU A 183 -13.98 -5.69 -12.40
C LEU A 183 -12.83 -4.82 -12.91
N GLU A 184 -13.15 -3.61 -13.38
CA GLU A 184 -12.12 -2.60 -13.64
C GLU A 184 -11.58 -2.06 -12.32
N TRP A 185 -10.30 -1.77 -12.29
CA TRP A 185 -9.70 -1.10 -11.15
C TRP A 185 -9.64 0.42 -11.39
N VAL A 186 -9.95 1.21 -10.36
CA VAL A 186 -9.82 2.68 -10.43
C VAL A 186 -8.40 3.05 -10.89
N GLY A 187 -8.30 4.00 -11.83
CA GLY A 187 -7.04 4.39 -12.44
C GLY A 187 -6.54 3.50 -13.58
N MET A 188 -7.24 2.38 -13.91
CA MET A 188 -6.85 1.44 -14.96
C MET A 188 -7.95 1.27 -16.01
N GLY A 189 -7.57 0.80 -17.20
CA GLY A 189 -8.50 0.54 -18.30
C GLY A 189 -9.42 1.72 -18.58
N GLN A 190 -10.74 1.50 -18.54
CA GLN A 190 -11.76 2.55 -18.76
C GLN A 190 -11.75 3.64 -17.68
N LEU A 191 -11.24 3.35 -16.48
CA LEU A 191 -11.12 4.31 -15.37
C LEU A 191 -9.74 5.00 -15.34
N ARG A 192 -8.95 4.88 -16.40
CA ARG A 192 -7.64 5.53 -16.52
C ARG A 192 -7.81 7.01 -16.92
N THR A 193 -8.26 7.81 -15.99
CA THR A 193 -8.43 9.26 -16.14
C THR A 193 -7.52 10.01 -15.16
N PRO A 194 -7.22 11.30 -15.40
CA PRO A 194 -6.41 12.09 -14.48
C PRO A 194 -6.97 12.15 -13.05
N GLY A 195 -8.32 12.12 -12.88
CA GLY A 195 -8.97 12.16 -11.57
C GLY A 195 -8.85 10.86 -10.77
N PHE A 196 -8.55 9.73 -11.43
CA PHE A 196 -8.35 8.42 -10.80
C PHE A 196 -6.88 8.04 -10.57
N VAL A 197 -5.93 8.95 -10.73
CA VAL A 197 -4.53 8.69 -10.34
C VAL A 197 -4.49 8.35 -8.84
N HIS A 198 -3.86 7.24 -8.47
CA HIS A 198 -3.91 6.70 -7.10
C HIS A 198 -3.41 7.69 -6.05
N TYR A 199 -2.40 8.48 -6.37
CA TYR A 199 -1.88 9.53 -5.46
C TYR A 199 -2.85 10.65 -5.13
N LYS A 200 -4.03 10.71 -5.79
CA LYS A 200 -5.12 11.64 -5.47
C LYS A 200 -6.07 11.11 -4.39
N MET A 201 -6.05 9.80 -4.10
CA MET A 201 -6.87 9.26 -3.00
C MET A 201 -6.57 9.96 -1.67
N ASN A 202 -5.34 10.42 -1.46
CA ASN A 202 -4.93 11.12 -0.25
C ASN A 202 -5.57 12.52 -0.11
N GLN A 203 -6.15 13.09 -1.18
CA GLN A 203 -6.99 14.28 -1.07
C GLN A 203 -8.23 14.02 -0.19
N LEU A 204 -8.78 12.79 -0.24
CA LEU A 204 -9.87 12.40 0.66
C LEU A 204 -9.38 12.28 2.10
N ASP A 205 -8.15 11.75 2.29
CA ASP A 205 -7.53 11.63 3.62
C ASP A 205 -7.38 13.02 4.28
N LEU A 206 -6.94 14.03 3.54
CA LEU A 206 -6.86 15.42 4.02
C LEU A 206 -8.23 15.94 4.48
N CYS A 207 -9.34 15.57 3.81
CA CYS A 207 -10.71 15.86 4.21
C CYS A 207 -11.23 15.01 5.38
N GLY A 208 -10.43 14.11 5.94
CA GLY A 208 -10.82 13.20 7.03
C GLY A 208 -11.76 12.09 6.61
N THR A 209 -11.68 11.67 5.34
CA THR A 209 -12.37 10.51 4.78
C THR A 209 -11.34 9.58 4.13
N SER A 210 -11.37 8.30 4.47
CA SER A 210 -10.39 7.36 3.96
C SER A 210 -10.49 7.17 2.44
N GLY A 211 -9.46 7.55 1.69
CA GLY A 211 -9.37 7.29 0.26
C GLY A 211 -9.29 5.79 -0.09
N LEU A 212 -8.77 4.99 0.84
CA LEU A 212 -8.73 3.53 0.73
C LEU A 212 -10.12 2.91 0.59
N ALA A 213 -11.16 3.56 1.14
CA ALA A 213 -12.54 3.09 1.07
C ALA A 213 -13.03 2.90 -0.37
N VAL A 214 -12.59 3.71 -1.32
CA VAL A 214 -12.96 3.59 -2.73
C VAL A 214 -12.54 2.23 -3.29
N HIS A 215 -11.31 1.80 -3.00
CA HIS A 215 -10.80 0.48 -3.41
C HIS A 215 -11.54 -0.66 -2.71
N TYR A 216 -11.74 -0.56 -1.40
CA TYR A 216 -12.43 -1.59 -0.62
C TYR A 216 -13.89 -1.75 -1.06
N LEU A 217 -14.64 -0.66 -1.18
CA LEU A 217 -16.05 -0.69 -1.54
C LEU A 217 -16.27 -1.20 -2.97
N SER A 218 -15.37 -0.89 -3.90
CA SER A 218 -15.39 -1.45 -5.26
C SER A 218 -15.36 -2.99 -5.22
N GLN A 219 -14.46 -3.56 -4.43
CA GLN A 219 -14.33 -5.02 -4.28
C GLN A 219 -15.49 -5.64 -3.50
N LYS A 220 -15.90 -5.00 -2.40
CA LYS A 220 -17.02 -5.45 -1.58
C LYS A 220 -18.31 -5.52 -2.38
N ARG A 221 -18.63 -4.47 -3.18
CA ARG A 221 -19.82 -4.45 -4.05
C ARG A 221 -19.75 -5.52 -5.13
N ALA A 222 -18.56 -5.74 -5.70
CA ALA A 222 -18.35 -6.81 -6.67
C ALA A 222 -18.62 -8.20 -6.05
N LEU A 223 -18.21 -8.45 -4.81
CA LEU A 223 -18.55 -9.67 -4.06
C LEU A 223 -20.06 -9.76 -3.77
N ASP A 224 -20.71 -8.64 -3.41
CA ASP A 224 -22.15 -8.61 -3.19
C ASP A 224 -22.91 -9.06 -4.48
N ILE A 225 -22.49 -8.55 -5.65
CA ILE A 225 -23.06 -8.91 -6.95
C ILE A 225 -22.86 -10.39 -7.27
N LEU A 226 -21.64 -10.90 -7.08
CA LEU A 226 -21.36 -12.33 -7.28
C LEU A 226 -22.24 -13.22 -6.40
N LEU A 227 -22.39 -12.86 -5.13
CA LEU A 227 -23.17 -13.64 -4.17
C LEU A 227 -24.69 -13.47 -4.32
N GLN A 228 -25.17 -12.42 -4.98
CA GLN A 228 -26.57 -12.25 -5.37
C GLN A 228 -26.95 -13.11 -6.57
N HIS A 229 -25.98 -13.68 -7.31
CA HIS A 229 -26.28 -14.57 -8.42
C HIS A 229 -27.05 -15.81 -7.93
N PRO A 230 -28.17 -16.23 -8.58
CA PRO A 230 -29.04 -17.31 -8.08
C PRO A 230 -28.32 -18.66 -7.91
N ASN A 231 -27.29 -18.89 -8.70
CA ASN A 231 -26.47 -20.12 -8.62
C ASN A 231 -25.18 -19.95 -7.77
N ALA A 232 -24.94 -18.79 -7.15
CA ALA A 232 -23.75 -18.62 -6.33
C ALA A 232 -23.73 -19.57 -5.12
N ASP A 233 -22.57 -20.13 -4.84
CA ASP A 233 -22.30 -20.90 -3.64
C ASP A 233 -21.51 -20.03 -2.64
N PRO A 234 -22.14 -19.60 -1.53
CA PRO A 234 -21.47 -18.74 -0.56
C PRO A 234 -20.34 -19.41 0.22
N GLU A 235 -20.25 -20.76 0.16
CA GLU A 235 -19.17 -21.51 0.80
C GLU A 235 -17.93 -21.65 -0.10
N ARG A 236 -18.05 -21.28 -1.39
CA ARG A 236 -16.97 -21.41 -2.39
C ARG A 236 -16.73 -20.08 -3.11
N VAL A 237 -16.08 -19.16 -2.40
CA VAL A 237 -15.82 -17.77 -2.86
C VAL A 237 -14.32 -17.56 -2.99
N GLY A 238 -13.81 -17.40 -4.21
CA GLY A 238 -12.38 -17.18 -4.47
C GLY A 238 -12.06 -15.76 -4.89
N VAL A 239 -10.83 -15.33 -4.59
CA VAL A 239 -10.26 -14.06 -5.08
C VAL A 239 -8.84 -14.27 -5.56
N ALA A 240 -8.46 -13.68 -6.71
CA ALA A 240 -7.10 -13.69 -7.21
C ALA A 240 -6.77 -12.47 -8.07
N GLY A 241 -5.50 -12.05 -8.03
CA GLY A 241 -4.97 -10.97 -8.86
C GLY A 241 -3.46 -10.83 -8.78
N LEU A 242 -2.88 -10.13 -9.78
CA LEU A 242 -1.45 -9.85 -9.88
C LEU A 242 -1.16 -8.42 -9.46
N SER A 243 0.01 -8.16 -8.83
CA SER A 243 0.50 -6.81 -8.54
C SER A 243 -0.48 -6.04 -7.63
N GLY A 244 -0.96 -4.87 -8.03
CA GLY A 244 -2.08 -4.22 -7.34
C GLY A 244 -3.30 -5.13 -7.15
N GLY A 245 -3.53 -6.10 -8.07
CA GLY A 245 -4.55 -7.14 -7.88
C GLY A 245 -4.18 -8.15 -6.80
N GLY A 246 -2.90 -8.46 -6.61
CA GLY A 246 -2.43 -9.27 -5.49
C GLY A 246 -2.62 -8.55 -4.15
N TRP A 247 -2.35 -7.24 -4.12
CA TRP A 247 -2.69 -6.40 -2.98
C TRP A 247 -4.20 -6.37 -2.71
N GLN A 248 -5.03 -6.16 -3.73
CA GLN A 248 -6.48 -6.21 -3.57
C GLN A 248 -6.95 -7.57 -3.04
N THR A 249 -6.33 -8.66 -3.52
CA THR A 249 -6.65 -10.02 -3.07
C THR A 249 -6.43 -10.18 -1.57
N ILE A 250 -5.23 -9.84 -1.06
CA ILE A 250 -4.95 -9.98 0.37
C ILE A 250 -5.83 -9.05 1.20
N PHE A 251 -6.08 -7.83 0.69
CA PHE A 251 -6.82 -6.83 1.41
C PHE A 251 -8.29 -7.23 1.59
N ILE A 252 -9.00 -7.57 0.49
CA ILE A 252 -10.40 -8.00 0.60
C ILE A 252 -10.54 -9.32 1.37
N SER A 253 -9.61 -10.27 1.18
CA SER A 253 -9.67 -11.56 1.87
C SER A 253 -9.44 -11.45 3.39
N GLY A 254 -8.60 -10.52 3.81
CA GLY A 254 -8.41 -10.22 5.23
C GLY A 254 -9.61 -9.51 5.88
N LEU A 255 -10.32 -8.66 5.11
CA LEU A 255 -11.39 -7.81 5.60
C LEU A 255 -12.79 -8.39 5.43
N ASP A 256 -13.03 -9.23 4.44
CA ASP A 256 -14.35 -9.82 4.16
C ASP A 256 -14.34 -11.33 4.40
N GLY A 257 -14.96 -11.76 5.49
CA GLY A 257 -15.00 -13.17 5.90
C GLY A 257 -15.76 -14.11 4.96
N ARG A 258 -16.38 -13.57 3.88
CA ARG A 258 -17.04 -14.39 2.87
C ARG A 258 -16.06 -15.03 1.89
N VAL A 259 -14.83 -14.52 1.81
CA VAL A 259 -13.79 -15.09 0.95
C VAL A 259 -13.24 -16.37 1.55
N THR A 260 -13.36 -17.48 0.81
CA THR A 260 -12.98 -18.82 1.26
C THR A 260 -11.80 -19.43 0.50
N LEU A 261 -11.21 -18.72 -0.48
CA LEU A 261 -9.97 -19.09 -1.17
C LEU A 261 -9.27 -17.84 -1.70
N SER A 262 -7.97 -17.71 -1.47
CA SER A 262 -7.20 -16.52 -1.86
C SER A 262 -5.92 -16.88 -2.63
N ASN A 263 -5.69 -16.20 -3.77
CA ASN A 263 -4.41 -16.29 -4.46
C ASN A 263 -3.86 -14.90 -4.82
N PRO A 264 -3.20 -14.23 -3.88
CA PRO A 264 -2.43 -13.03 -4.19
C PRO A 264 -1.16 -13.39 -4.95
N VAL A 265 -0.91 -12.69 -6.08
CA VAL A 265 0.26 -12.91 -6.92
C VAL A 265 1.12 -11.65 -6.93
N ALA A 266 2.34 -11.72 -6.37
CA ALA A 266 3.37 -10.66 -6.37
C ALA A 266 2.80 -9.25 -6.13
N GLY A 267 2.01 -9.06 -5.05
CA GLY A 267 1.25 -7.84 -4.83
C GLY A 267 1.55 -7.10 -3.53
N TYR A 268 2.30 -7.71 -2.60
CA TYR A 268 2.59 -7.11 -1.30
C TYR A 268 3.75 -7.80 -0.59
N SER A 269 4.29 -7.12 0.38
CA SER A 269 5.23 -7.63 1.39
C SER A 269 4.95 -6.95 2.73
N SER A 270 5.58 -7.42 3.83
CA SER A 270 5.46 -6.78 5.14
C SER A 270 5.98 -5.34 5.12
N PHE A 271 5.52 -4.47 6.01
CA PHE A 271 6.06 -3.11 6.10
C PHE A 271 7.54 -3.08 6.50
N LYS A 272 8.02 -4.05 7.27
CA LYS A 272 9.47 -4.21 7.55
C LYS A 272 10.25 -4.51 6.26
N THR A 273 9.72 -5.37 5.41
CA THR A 273 10.33 -5.66 4.10
C THR A 273 10.31 -4.43 3.20
N ARG A 274 9.17 -3.70 3.15
CA ARG A 274 9.03 -2.46 2.36
C ARG A 274 10.00 -1.37 2.79
N ALA A 275 10.24 -1.21 4.08
CA ALA A 275 11.21 -0.26 4.58
C ALA A 275 12.62 -0.52 4.02
N ARG A 276 13.02 -1.79 3.90
CA ARG A 276 14.35 -2.19 3.42
C ARG A 276 14.49 -2.22 1.90
N TYR A 277 13.42 -2.61 1.20
CA TYR A 277 13.45 -2.82 -0.25
C TYR A 277 12.60 -1.76 -0.95
N THR A 278 13.27 -0.75 -1.55
CA THR A 278 12.62 0.37 -2.24
C THR A 278 11.66 -0.09 -3.35
N SER A 279 11.96 -1.23 -4.00
CA SER A 279 11.07 -1.85 -4.99
C SER A 279 9.69 -2.19 -4.44
N ASP A 280 9.61 -2.48 -3.14
CA ASP A 280 8.41 -3.00 -2.49
C ASP A 280 7.53 -1.92 -1.84
N LEU A 281 7.91 -0.64 -1.92
CA LEU A 281 7.15 0.45 -1.30
C LEU A 281 5.69 0.53 -1.77
N GLY A 282 5.42 0.13 -3.02
CA GLY A 282 4.07 0.11 -3.58
C GLY A 282 3.58 1.51 -3.97
N ASP A 283 2.26 1.71 -3.89
CA ASP A 283 1.56 2.95 -4.16
C ASP A 283 0.73 3.41 -2.95
N SER A 284 0.00 4.52 -3.08
CA SER A 284 -0.78 5.11 -2.00
C SER A 284 -1.77 4.14 -1.36
N GLU A 285 -2.47 3.35 -2.16
CA GLU A 285 -3.45 2.37 -1.67
C GLU A 285 -2.80 1.23 -0.90
N GLN A 286 -1.52 0.96 -1.15
CA GLN A 286 -0.77 -0.12 -0.49
C GLN A 286 -0.09 0.34 0.81
N THR A 287 -0.06 1.64 1.05
CA THR A 287 0.51 2.27 2.26
C THR A 287 -0.47 3.28 2.88
N PRO A 288 -1.73 2.88 3.13
CA PRO A 288 -2.74 3.81 3.65
C PRO A 288 -2.41 4.24 5.08
N SER A 289 -2.82 5.46 5.43
CA SER A 289 -2.60 6.03 6.77
C SER A 289 -3.14 5.11 7.87
N ASP A 290 -2.31 4.85 8.89
CA ASP A 290 -2.62 4.12 10.13
C ASP A 290 -2.82 2.61 9.96
N LEU A 291 -2.63 2.01 8.80
CA LEU A 291 -2.87 0.56 8.62
C LEU A 291 -2.04 -0.28 9.59
N ALA A 292 -0.74 0.00 9.72
CA ALA A 292 0.15 -0.79 10.57
C ALA A 292 -0.07 -0.59 12.08
N THR A 293 -0.88 0.38 12.49
CA THR A 293 -1.29 0.51 13.90
C THR A 293 -2.31 -0.55 14.30
N VAL A 294 -2.94 -1.20 13.31
CA VAL A 294 -3.92 -2.27 13.52
C VAL A 294 -3.40 -3.58 12.97
N ALA A 295 -2.91 -3.59 11.73
CA ALA A 295 -2.38 -4.80 11.08
C ALA A 295 -1.30 -4.47 10.06
N ASP A 296 -0.19 -5.24 10.08
CA ASP A 296 0.74 -5.36 8.97
C ASP A 296 0.22 -6.39 7.96
N TYR A 297 0.75 -6.40 6.75
CA TYR A 297 0.44 -7.41 5.73
C TYR A 297 0.79 -8.83 6.16
N SER A 298 1.75 -9.01 7.06
CA SER A 298 2.03 -10.29 7.72
C SER A 298 0.81 -10.78 8.51
N LEU A 299 0.17 -9.90 9.29
CA LEU A 299 -1.05 -10.23 10.02
C LEU A 299 -2.25 -10.45 9.07
N LEU A 300 -2.41 -9.63 8.02
CA LEU A 300 -3.44 -9.86 7.02
C LEU A 300 -3.29 -11.22 6.34
N THR A 301 -2.04 -11.68 6.09
CA THR A 301 -1.76 -13.03 5.55
C THR A 301 -2.14 -14.12 6.56
N ALA A 302 -1.82 -13.94 7.83
CA ALA A 302 -2.24 -14.86 8.89
C ALA A 302 -3.77 -14.91 9.01
N MET A 303 -4.47 -13.80 8.79
CA MET A 303 -5.94 -13.72 8.82
C MET A 303 -6.63 -14.48 7.68
N LEU A 304 -5.90 -15.03 6.71
CA LEU A 304 -6.47 -15.97 5.74
C LEU A 304 -6.80 -17.34 6.35
N ALA A 305 -6.11 -17.71 7.43
CA ALA A 305 -6.43 -18.96 8.15
C ALA A 305 -7.85 -18.90 8.75
N PRO A 306 -8.63 -20.00 8.63
CA PRO A 306 -8.24 -21.34 8.17
C PRO A 306 -8.53 -21.62 6.70
N HIS A 307 -8.79 -20.62 5.87
CA HIS A 307 -9.17 -20.81 4.47
C HIS A 307 -7.95 -21.10 3.56
N PRO A 308 -8.13 -21.83 2.46
CA PRO A 308 -7.08 -22.07 1.48
C PRO A 308 -6.44 -20.79 0.96
N ALA A 309 -5.12 -20.71 1.02
CA ALA A 309 -4.32 -19.60 0.52
C ALA A 309 -3.14 -20.06 -0.32
N LEU A 310 -2.98 -19.47 -1.51
CA LEU A 310 -1.84 -19.70 -2.39
C LEU A 310 -1.05 -18.42 -2.54
N LEU A 311 0.10 -18.30 -1.87
CA LEU A 311 1.00 -17.15 -2.00
C LEU A 311 1.92 -17.39 -3.19
N THR A 312 1.70 -16.62 -4.26
CA THR A 312 2.48 -16.72 -5.50
C THR A 312 3.40 -15.52 -5.67
N ASN A 313 4.70 -15.78 -5.89
CA ASN A 313 5.70 -14.76 -6.21
C ASN A 313 6.56 -15.18 -7.39
N ASN A 314 7.35 -14.28 -7.96
CA ASN A 314 8.23 -14.56 -9.08
C ASN A 314 9.70 -14.42 -8.64
N VAL A 315 10.59 -15.32 -9.10
CA VAL A 315 11.97 -15.38 -8.63
C VAL A 315 12.80 -14.16 -9.04
N ALA A 316 12.59 -13.67 -10.24
CA ALA A 316 13.29 -12.53 -10.82
C ALA A 316 12.30 -11.39 -11.14
N ASP A 317 11.37 -11.15 -10.23
CA ASP A 317 10.38 -10.10 -10.41
C ASP A 317 11.06 -8.76 -10.71
N ASN A 318 10.76 -8.19 -11.86
CA ASN A 318 11.39 -6.97 -12.36
C ASN A 318 10.59 -5.69 -12.08
N CYS A 319 9.52 -5.83 -11.28
CA CYS A 319 8.69 -4.73 -10.79
C CYS A 319 8.88 -4.56 -9.27
N CYS A 320 8.41 -5.51 -8.48
CA CYS A 320 8.30 -5.42 -7.02
C CYS A 320 8.02 -6.80 -6.42
N PHE A 321 8.20 -6.94 -5.11
CA PHE A 321 7.83 -8.14 -4.34
C PHE A 321 8.49 -9.45 -4.81
N LYS A 322 9.83 -9.40 -5.04
CA LYS A 322 10.59 -10.61 -5.37
C LYS A 322 10.40 -11.69 -4.32
N ALA A 323 10.29 -12.94 -4.79
CA ALA A 323 10.03 -14.10 -3.94
C ALA A 323 10.99 -14.21 -2.75
N GLU A 324 12.29 -13.96 -2.95
CA GLU A 324 13.35 -14.17 -1.95
C GLU A 324 13.17 -13.36 -0.66
N HIS A 325 12.61 -12.14 -0.74
CA HIS A 325 12.43 -11.27 0.42
C HIS A 325 10.95 -11.00 0.77
N ALA A 326 10.04 -11.06 -0.20
CA ALA A 326 8.63 -10.77 0.06
C ALA A 326 7.88 -11.95 0.67
N GLN A 327 8.11 -13.18 0.17
CA GLN A 327 7.31 -14.35 0.55
C GLN A 327 7.64 -14.91 1.96
N PRO A 328 8.93 -15.10 2.36
CA PRO A 328 9.26 -15.78 3.61
C PRO A 328 8.65 -15.14 4.87
N PRO A 329 8.66 -13.79 5.07
CA PRO A 329 8.05 -13.18 6.24
C PRO A 329 6.54 -13.41 6.34
N LEU A 330 5.84 -13.44 5.19
CA LEU A 330 4.40 -13.66 5.12
C LEU A 330 4.04 -15.11 5.49
N VAL A 331 4.80 -16.06 4.95
CA VAL A 331 4.63 -17.50 5.27
C VAL A 331 4.94 -17.76 6.74
N HIS A 332 6.03 -17.21 7.26
CA HIS A 332 6.41 -17.35 8.66
C HIS A 332 5.32 -16.84 9.61
N ALA A 333 4.67 -15.74 9.27
CA ALA A 333 3.60 -15.17 10.06
C ALA A 333 2.31 -16.00 10.02
N ALA A 334 1.98 -16.60 8.87
CA ALA A 334 0.73 -17.33 8.68
C ALA A 334 0.80 -18.81 9.10
N ALA A 335 1.95 -19.48 8.92
CA ALA A 335 2.09 -20.93 9.13
C ALA A 335 1.60 -21.41 10.52
N PRO A 336 1.94 -20.74 11.66
CA PRO A 336 1.49 -21.18 12.97
C PRO A 336 -0.05 -21.23 13.10
N LEU A 337 -0.76 -20.32 12.40
CA LEU A 337 -2.22 -20.31 12.43
C LEU A 337 -2.82 -21.47 11.63
N TYR A 338 -2.21 -21.84 10.51
CA TYR A 338 -2.64 -23.02 9.77
C TYR A 338 -2.34 -24.32 10.56
N GLU A 339 -1.21 -24.37 11.26
CA GLU A 339 -0.87 -25.47 12.19
C GLU A 339 -1.90 -25.57 13.32
N LEU A 340 -2.34 -24.44 13.87
CA LEU A 340 -3.36 -24.40 14.93
C LEU A 340 -4.69 -25.05 14.51
N TYR A 341 -5.03 -25.01 13.22
CA TYR A 341 -6.23 -25.64 12.64
C TYR A 341 -5.99 -27.04 12.08
N ASP A 342 -4.79 -27.62 12.18
CA ASP A 342 -4.39 -28.85 11.47
C ASP A 342 -4.60 -28.73 9.94
N ARG A 343 -4.28 -27.57 9.36
CA ARG A 343 -4.50 -27.24 7.94
C ARG A 343 -3.26 -26.67 7.23
N GLU A 344 -2.07 -27.12 7.59
CA GLU A 344 -0.78 -26.63 7.05
C GLU A 344 -0.75 -26.71 5.51
N ALA A 345 -1.32 -27.77 4.93
CA ALA A 345 -1.42 -27.97 3.48
C ALA A 345 -2.34 -26.98 2.76
N TRP A 346 -3.10 -26.18 3.50
CA TRP A 346 -3.99 -25.17 2.94
C TRP A 346 -3.28 -23.83 2.72
N LEU A 347 -2.16 -23.59 3.40
CA LEU A 347 -1.23 -22.51 3.09
C LEU A 347 -0.20 -23.03 2.09
N ARG A 348 -0.34 -22.64 0.84
CA ARG A 348 0.58 -23.04 -0.23
C ARG A 348 1.39 -21.85 -0.72
N THR A 349 2.59 -22.16 -1.19
CA THR A 349 3.48 -21.19 -1.84
C THR A 349 3.81 -21.66 -3.24
N HIS A 350 3.94 -20.70 -4.15
CA HIS A 350 4.48 -20.94 -5.47
C HIS A 350 5.48 -19.85 -5.85
N VAL A 351 6.63 -20.25 -6.37
CA VAL A 351 7.61 -19.32 -6.94
C VAL A 351 7.75 -19.64 -8.42
N ASN A 352 7.33 -18.71 -9.27
CA ASN A 352 7.48 -18.84 -10.71
C ASN A 352 8.92 -18.61 -11.12
N HIS A 353 9.50 -19.56 -11.88
CA HIS A 353 10.86 -19.50 -12.41
C HIS A 353 10.90 -19.26 -13.92
N ASP A 354 9.80 -19.48 -14.64
CA ASP A 354 9.68 -19.29 -16.08
C ASP A 354 8.35 -18.57 -16.41
N PRO A 355 8.39 -17.32 -16.87
CA PRO A 355 9.57 -16.49 -17.15
C PRO A 355 10.28 -15.93 -15.89
N GLY A 356 9.75 -16.12 -14.69
CA GLY A 356 10.29 -15.61 -13.44
C GLY A 356 10.17 -14.09 -13.22
N THR A 357 9.78 -13.33 -14.24
CA THR A 357 9.54 -11.88 -14.19
C THR A 357 8.15 -11.59 -13.63
N HIS A 358 7.77 -10.32 -13.49
CA HIS A 358 6.45 -9.91 -12.98
C HIS A 358 5.31 -10.39 -13.89
N ASN A 359 4.61 -11.47 -13.50
CA ASN A 359 3.63 -12.11 -14.36
C ASN A 359 2.53 -12.87 -13.61
N PHE A 360 1.39 -13.10 -14.32
CA PHE A 360 0.38 -14.09 -13.97
C PHE A 360 0.10 -14.96 -15.21
N GLN A 361 1.18 -15.51 -15.80
CA GLN A 361 1.11 -16.36 -16.97
C GLN A 361 0.68 -17.78 -16.60
N ARG A 362 0.74 -18.68 -17.58
CA ARG A 362 0.17 -20.02 -17.53
C ARG A 362 0.57 -20.82 -16.29
N ASP A 363 1.86 -20.86 -15.95
CA ASP A 363 2.35 -21.61 -14.77
C ASP A 363 1.67 -21.13 -13.49
N ASN A 364 1.65 -19.81 -13.25
CA ASN A 364 0.97 -19.21 -12.10
C ASN A 364 -0.55 -19.47 -12.10
N ARG A 365 -1.20 -19.44 -13.29
CA ARG A 365 -2.63 -19.71 -13.41
C ARG A 365 -2.95 -21.16 -13.18
N GLU A 366 -2.12 -22.11 -13.64
CA GLU A 366 -2.31 -23.55 -13.41
C GLU A 366 -2.20 -23.90 -11.92
N GLN A 367 -1.33 -23.22 -11.14
CA GLN A 367 -1.30 -23.40 -9.68
C GLN A 367 -2.61 -22.91 -9.03
N LEU A 368 -3.17 -21.79 -9.49
CA LEU A 368 -4.49 -21.33 -9.05
C LEU A 368 -5.57 -22.36 -9.39
N TYR A 369 -5.61 -22.86 -10.65
CA TYR A 369 -6.61 -23.86 -11.04
C TYR A 369 -6.48 -25.14 -10.22
N LYS A 370 -5.27 -25.57 -9.91
CA LYS A 370 -5.02 -26.71 -9.02
C LYS A 370 -5.59 -26.47 -7.61
N MET A 371 -5.32 -25.26 -7.05
CA MET A 371 -5.85 -24.87 -5.74
C MET A 371 -7.38 -24.86 -5.73
N ILE A 372 -8.01 -24.31 -6.77
CA ILE A 372 -9.47 -24.30 -6.95
C ILE A 372 -10.01 -25.75 -7.03
N GLY A 373 -9.38 -26.59 -7.83
CA GLY A 373 -9.78 -28.00 -7.96
C GLY A 373 -9.75 -28.74 -6.64
N ASP A 374 -8.67 -28.56 -5.89
CA ASP A 374 -8.45 -29.23 -4.61
C ASP A 374 -9.49 -28.82 -3.56
N HIS A 375 -9.89 -27.54 -3.52
CA HIS A 375 -10.74 -27.04 -2.44
C HIS A 375 -12.20 -26.81 -2.84
N PHE A 376 -12.50 -26.44 -4.08
CA PHE A 376 -13.86 -26.16 -4.52
C PHE A 376 -14.53 -27.34 -5.23
N PHE A 377 -13.73 -28.29 -5.78
CA PHE A 377 -14.25 -29.46 -6.51
C PHE A 377 -13.90 -30.78 -5.83
N GLY A 378 -13.48 -30.75 -4.59
CA GLY A 378 -13.25 -31.95 -3.77
C GLY A 378 -12.02 -32.76 -4.16
N GLY A 379 -11.03 -32.13 -4.83
CA GLY A 379 -9.79 -32.78 -5.22
C GLY A 379 -8.91 -33.27 -4.06
N LEU A 380 -9.03 -32.62 -2.91
CA LEU A 380 -8.38 -33.05 -1.66
C LEU A 380 -9.29 -33.98 -0.82
N GLN A 381 -10.51 -34.28 -1.29
CA GLN A 381 -11.32 -35.27 -0.58
C GLN A 381 -10.74 -36.65 -0.81
N PRO A 382 -10.34 -37.33 0.25
CA PRO A 382 -9.79 -38.65 0.12
C PRO A 382 -10.84 -39.61 -0.43
N VAL A 383 -10.49 -40.37 -1.46
CA VAL A 383 -11.25 -41.57 -1.85
C VAL A 383 -10.88 -42.70 -0.89
N VAL A 384 -11.82 -43.05 -0.05
CA VAL A 384 -11.59 -44.18 0.87
C VAL A 384 -11.80 -45.48 0.08
N ALA A 385 -10.73 -46.23 -0.13
CA ALA A 385 -10.81 -47.58 -0.69
C ALA A 385 -10.79 -48.60 0.46
N HIS A 386 -11.78 -49.46 0.47
CA HIS A 386 -11.83 -50.60 1.40
C HIS A 386 -11.00 -51.75 0.85
N TYR A 387 -10.15 -52.31 1.68
CA TYR A 387 -9.36 -53.48 1.34
C TYR A 387 -10.04 -54.78 1.78
N ASN A 388 -9.81 -55.84 1.04
CA ASN A 388 -10.21 -57.16 1.47
C ASN A 388 -9.29 -57.62 2.62
N THR A 389 -9.87 -57.75 3.80
CA THR A 389 -9.20 -57.96 5.10
C THR A 389 -8.47 -59.28 5.26
N ALA A 390 -8.78 -60.30 4.44
CA ALA A 390 -8.19 -61.63 4.54
C ALA A 390 -6.70 -61.68 4.10
N ALA A 391 -6.28 -60.77 3.24
CA ALA A 391 -4.92 -60.75 2.69
C ALA A 391 -3.95 -59.78 3.47
N MET A 392 -4.45 -59.01 4.43
CA MET A 392 -3.69 -57.91 5.07
C MET A 392 -3.38 -58.11 6.57
N ALA A 393 -3.73 -59.24 7.15
CA ALA A 393 -3.52 -59.49 8.58
C ALA A 393 -2.04 -59.45 9.03
N GLU A 394 -1.09 -59.45 8.10
CA GLU A 394 0.34 -59.50 8.40
C GLU A 394 1.16 -58.26 7.96
N ASN A 395 0.59 -57.29 7.22
CA ASN A 395 1.38 -56.19 6.67
C ASN A 395 0.84 -54.80 6.98
N GLN A 396 1.51 -54.04 7.85
CA GLN A 396 1.33 -52.63 8.05
C GLN A 396 2.19 -51.86 7.04
N ILE A 397 1.57 -51.13 6.08
CA ILE A 397 2.29 -50.21 5.21
C ILE A 397 2.62 -48.94 6.00
N THR A 398 3.89 -48.62 6.08
CA THR A 398 4.38 -47.38 6.68
C THR A 398 4.30 -46.23 5.69
N VAL A 399 4.31 -45.02 6.21
CA VAL A 399 4.39 -43.79 5.40
C VAL A 399 5.64 -43.79 4.49
N GLU A 400 6.73 -44.39 4.95
CA GLU A 400 7.99 -44.51 4.22
C GLU A 400 7.89 -45.47 3.05
N GLU A 401 7.22 -46.60 3.26
CA GLU A 401 6.92 -47.55 2.20
C GLU A 401 5.99 -46.95 1.13
N LEU A 402 5.01 -46.13 1.53
CA LEU A 402 4.15 -45.40 0.61
C LEU A 402 4.95 -44.37 -0.21
N ARG A 403 5.92 -43.69 0.40
CA ARG A 403 6.85 -42.76 -0.28
C ARG A 403 7.75 -43.46 -1.29
N GLN A 404 8.34 -44.61 -0.94
CA GLN A 404 9.14 -45.42 -1.86
C GLN A 404 8.32 -45.94 -3.04
N PHE A 405 7.06 -46.13 -2.82
CA PHE A 405 6.11 -46.71 -3.72
C PHE A 405 5.60 -45.75 -4.81
N LEU A 406 5.38 -44.49 -4.43
CA LEU A 406 4.91 -43.46 -5.34
C LEU A 406 5.96 -43.01 -6.38
N GLY A 407 7.20 -43.59 -6.31
CA GLY A 407 8.27 -43.35 -7.27
C GLY A 407 8.94 -41.99 -7.16
N SER A 408 10.05 -41.82 -7.87
CA SER A 408 10.87 -40.57 -7.85
C SER A 408 10.09 -39.36 -8.32
N ASP A 409 9.15 -39.53 -9.22
CA ASP A 409 8.41 -38.44 -9.85
C ASP A 409 7.28 -37.90 -8.96
N ALA A 410 6.78 -38.70 -8.04
CA ALA A 410 5.77 -38.29 -7.05
C ALA A 410 6.39 -37.82 -5.72
N ARG A 411 7.71 -38.08 -5.50
CA ARG A 411 8.42 -37.67 -4.29
C ARG A 411 8.33 -36.19 -3.98
N PRO A 412 8.56 -35.27 -4.91
CA PRO A 412 8.44 -33.83 -4.65
C PRO A 412 7.01 -33.42 -4.28
N TYR A 413 6.02 -34.11 -4.81
CA TYR A 413 4.60 -33.84 -4.52
C TYR A 413 4.22 -34.31 -3.12
N VAL A 414 4.65 -35.49 -2.72
CA VAL A 414 4.41 -36.06 -1.38
C VAL A 414 5.16 -35.29 -0.30
N GLU A 415 6.40 -34.89 -0.55
CA GLU A 415 7.20 -34.14 0.41
C GLU A 415 6.69 -32.70 0.61
N LYS A 416 6.13 -32.09 -0.46
CA LYS A 416 5.46 -30.76 -0.38
C LYS A 416 4.07 -30.81 0.26
N GLN A 417 3.48 -31.99 0.41
CA GLN A 417 2.13 -32.21 0.91
C GLN A 417 2.13 -32.97 2.25
N SER A 418 3.00 -32.61 3.18
CA SER A 418 3.03 -33.21 4.52
C SER A 418 1.66 -33.13 5.24
N GLY A 419 0.84 -32.13 4.94
CA GLY A 419 -0.53 -32.01 5.42
C GLY A 419 -1.50 -33.08 4.90
N LEU A 420 -1.28 -33.63 3.69
CA LEU A 420 -2.14 -34.73 3.18
C LEU A 420 -2.11 -35.94 4.12
N PHE A 421 -0.95 -36.25 4.68
CA PHE A 421 -0.82 -37.35 5.64
C PHE A 421 -1.43 -37.04 7.01
N ALA A 422 -1.44 -35.79 7.43
CA ALA A 422 -2.13 -35.35 8.64
C ALA A 422 -3.65 -35.47 8.46
N ASP A 423 -4.19 -35.05 7.32
CA ASP A 423 -5.60 -35.21 6.96
C ASP A 423 -6.03 -36.65 6.85
N VAL A 424 -5.20 -37.52 6.25
CA VAL A 424 -5.39 -38.98 6.23
C VAL A 424 -5.49 -39.53 7.66
N ARG A 425 -4.57 -39.18 8.55
CA ARG A 425 -4.59 -39.64 9.94
C ARG A 425 -5.80 -39.12 10.70
N ARG A 426 -6.23 -37.87 10.48
CA ARG A 426 -7.41 -37.29 11.10
C ARG A 426 -8.67 -38.02 10.66
N LEU A 427 -8.85 -38.24 9.36
CA LEU A 427 -9.98 -38.99 8.80
C LEU A 427 -9.99 -40.45 9.28
N MET A 428 -8.83 -41.09 9.36
CA MET A 428 -8.71 -42.43 9.95
C MET A 428 -9.13 -42.44 11.42
N LYS A 429 -8.75 -41.42 12.21
CA LYS A 429 -9.18 -41.31 13.62
C LYS A 429 -10.68 -41.05 13.75
N GLN A 430 -11.25 -40.24 12.87
CA GLN A 430 -12.69 -39.93 12.88
C GLN A 430 -13.55 -41.08 12.44
N GLN A 431 -13.10 -41.92 11.50
CA GLN A 431 -13.85 -43.06 10.95
C GLN A 431 -13.50 -44.41 11.59
N ALA A 432 -12.42 -44.49 12.36
CA ALA A 432 -11.95 -45.70 13.04
C ALA A 432 -13.03 -46.40 13.92
N PRO A 433 -13.97 -45.69 14.55
CA PRO A 433 -15.05 -46.33 15.30
C PRO A 433 -16.06 -47.10 14.43
N ALA A 434 -16.18 -46.75 13.15
CA ALA A 434 -17.14 -47.37 12.23
C ALA A 434 -16.56 -48.54 11.46
N LEU A 435 -15.24 -48.77 11.52
CA LEU A 435 -14.54 -49.81 10.78
C LEU A 435 -14.26 -51.00 11.69
N LYS A 436 -14.79 -52.20 11.32
CA LYS A 436 -14.42 -53.44 11.99
C LYS A 436 -12.99 -53.78 11.56
N ARG A 437 -12.06 -53.82 12.52
CA ARG A 437 -10.67 -54.25 12.27
C ARG A 437 -10.61 -55.59 11.56
N PRO A 438 -9.67 -55.80 10.62
CA PRO A 438 -8.45 -55.05 10.36
C PRO A 438 -8.43 -54.39 8.96
N ASP A 439 -9.25 -53.42 8.72
CA ASP A 439 -9.33 -52.75 7.41
C ASP A 439 -8.27 -51.65 7.28
N LEU A 440 -7.44 -51.69 6.24
CA LEU A 440 -6.50 -50.62 5.89
C LEU A 440 -7.19 -49.66 4.95
N LEU A 441 -7.15 -48.38 5.28
CA LEU A 441 -7.66 -47.29 4.43
C LEU A 441 -6.49 -46.70 3.65
N ILE A 442 -6.51 -46.73 2.33
CA ILE A 442 -5.65 -45.93 1.48
C ILE A 442 -6.47 -44.76 0.98
N LEU A 443 -5.93 -43.60 1.23
CA LEU A 443 -6.48 -42.33 0.76
C LEU A 443 -5.76 -41.92 -0.51
N VAL A 444 -6.48 -41.74 -1.60
CA VAL A 444 -5.93 -41.36 -2.89
C VAL A 444 -6.50 -39.99 -3.25
N SER A 445 -5.61 -39.02 -3.48
CA SER A 445 -6.01 -37.69 -3.93
C SER A 445 -6.51 -37.71 -5.37
N ARG A 446 -7.58 -36.98 -5.66
CA ARG A 446 -8.18 -36.81 -7.00
C ARG A 446 -7.23 -36.24 -8.06
N HIS A 447 -6.18 -35.56 -7.64
CA HIS A 447 -5.29 -34.80 -8.50
C HIS A 447 -3.96 -35.46 -8.82
N PHE A 448 -3.92 -36.76 -8.75
CA PHE A 448 -2.74 -37.46 -9.21
C PHE A 448 -2.71 -37.45 -10.74
N ASP A 449 -1.99 -36.50 -11.34
CA ASP A 449 -1.65 -36.39 -12.77
C ASP A 449 -2.81 -36.59 -13.76
N GLY A 450 -4.03 -36.11 -13.48
CA GLY A 450 -5.16 -36.22 -14.39
C GLY A 450 -5.61 -37.68 -14.67
N ARG A 451 -5.22 -38.63 -13.81
CA ARG A 451 -5.59 -40.06 -13.99
C ARG A 451 -6.96 -40.35 -13.37
N THR A 452 -7.74 -41.14 -14.09
CA THR A 452 -9.04 -41.66 -13.59
C THR A 452 -8.83 -42.65 -12.45
N PRO A 453 -9.86 -42.94 -11.59
CA PRO A 453 -9.77 -43.99 -10.56
C PRO A 453 -9.35 -45.34 -11.10
N GLU A 454 -9.73 -45.72 -12.32
CA GLU A 454 -9.32 -46.94 -12.96
C GLU A 454 -7.83 -46.95 -13.36
N ASN A 455 -7.31 -45.80 -13.78
CA ASN A 455 -5.90 -45.63 -14.10
C ASN A 455 -5.02 -45.58 -12.83
N LEU A 456 -5.55 -45.12 -11.71
CA LEU A 456 -4.89 -45.14 -10.41
C LEU A 456 -4.75 -46.58 -9.88
N ALA A 457 -5.78 -47.42 -10.04
CA ALA A 457 -5.75 -48.80 -9.67
C ALA A 457 -4.67 -49.61 -10.42
N SER A 458 -4.36 -49.24 -11.67
CA SER A 458 -3.29 -49.86 -12.48
C SER A 458 -1.90 -49.30 -12.17
N THR A 459 -1.79 -48.22 -11.39
CA THR A 459 -0.53 -47.54 -11.09
C THR A 459 -0.04 -47.78 -9.66
N LEU A 460 -0.91 -48.23 -8.78
CA LEU A 460 -0.60 -48.58 -7.41
C LEU A 460 -0.04 -50.03 -7.39
N VAL A 461 1.22 -50.20 -7.16
CA VAL A 461 2.08 -51.31 -7.26
C VAL A 461 2.10 -52.21 -5.99
N PRO A 462 2.65 -53.38 -5.97
CA PRO A 462 2.40 -54.42 -5.01
C PRO A 462 2.82 -54.06 -3.60
N VAL A 463 1.96 -54.40 -2.68
CA VAL A 463 2.25 -54.46 -1.25
C VAL A 463 3.23 -55.56 -1.00
N LYS A 464 4.21 -55.33 -0.12
CA LYS A 464 5.27 -56.24 0.23
C LYS A 464 4.74 -57.48 0.93
N SER A 465 4.39 -58.44 0.25
CA SER A 465 4.45 -59.88 0.54
C SER A 465 4.30 -60.65 -0.75
N GLY A 466 4.94 -60.09 -1.76
CA GLY A 466 5.22 -60.74 -3.04
C GLY A 466 3.99 -61.43 -3.64
N GLU A 467 3.47 -60.94 -4.72
CA GLU A 467 2.64 -61.69 -5.66
C GLU A 467 1.14 -61.41 -5.73
N VAL A 468 0.57 -60.44 -5.01
CA VAL A 468 -0.83 -60.05 -5.22
C VAL A 468 -0.91 -58.67 -5.90
N ALA A 469 -1.49 -58.60 -7.08
CA ALA A 469 -1.73 -57.32 -7.77
C ALA A 469 -2.72 -56.46 -6.95
N LEU A 470 -2.46 -55.13 -6.89
CA LEU A 470 -3.31 -54.19 -6.14
C LEU A 470 -4.77 -54.25 -6.64
N SER A 471 -5.01 -54.58 -7.90
CA SER A 471 -6.33 -54.82 -8.50
C SER A 471 -7.07 -55.99 -7.88
N GLU A 472 -6.37 -56.98 -7.27
CA GLU A 472 -6.97 -58.09 -6.58
C GLU A 472 -7.24 -57.81 -5.11
N LEU A 473 -6.53 -56.86 -4.54
CA LEU A 473 -6.71 -56.43 -3.14
C LEU A 473 -7.76 -55.31 -2.99
N LEU A 474 -8.04 -54.60 -4.04
CA LEU A 474 -8.99 -53.50 -4.05
C LEU A 474 -10.37 -53.95 -4.56
N THR A 475 -11.26 -54.17 -3.65
CA THR A 475 -12.69 -54.07 -4.01
C THR A 475 -13.06 -52.59 -3.91
N LEU A 476 -12.96 -51.88 -5.03
CA LEU A 476 -13.46 -50.53 -5.13
C LEU A 476 -14.97 -50.55 -4.95
N THR A 477 -15.44 -50.35 -3.73
CA THR A 477 -16.83 -49.97 -3.52
C THR A 477 -16.88 -48.49 -3.75
N PRO A 478 -17.48 -47.98 -4.84
CA PRO A 478 -17.66 -46.55 -5.01
C PRO A 478 -18.55 -46.13 -3.85
N LEU A 479 -17.99 -45.45 -2.87
CA LEU A 479 -18.76 -44.53 -2.04
C LEU A 479 -19.53 -43.65 -3.03
N LYS A 480 -20.86 -43.64 -2.95
CA LYS A 480 -21.66 -42.70 -3.73
C LYS A 480 -21.24 -41.28 -3.35
N MET A 481 -20.18 -40.83 -3.97
CA MET A 481 -19.85 -39.39 -4.00
C MET A 481 -20.88 -38.76 -4.92
N PRO A 482 -21.65 -37.80 -4.47
CA PRO A 482 -22.48 -37.03 -5.39
C PRO A 482 -21.55 -36.40 -6.41
N ASN A 483 -21.70 -36.72 -7.70
CA ASN A 483 -21.02 -36.15 -8.85
C ASN A 483 -19.54 -36.50 -9.07
N PHE A 484 -19.23 -37.77 -9.34
CA PHE A 484 -18.07 -38.16 -10.15
C PHE A 484 -18.38 -37.82 -11.64
N GLN A 485 -18.59 -36.56 -11.97
CA GLN A 485 -18.66 -36.14 -13.36
C GLN A 485 -17.37 -35.38 -13.67
N GLU A 486 -16.62 -35.92 -14.60
CA GLU A 486 -15.45 -35.39 -15.27
C GLU A 486 -14.27 -35.01 -14.35
N ALA A 487 -13.10 -35.61 -14.56
CA ALA A 487 -11.89 -35.28 -13.87
C ALA A 487 -11.58 -33.79 -14.03
N TYR A 488 -11.63 -33.01 -12.93
CA TYR A 488 -11.20 -31.62 -12.92
C TYR A 488 -9.73 -31.56 -13.37
N SER A 489 -9.46 -30.83 -14.45
CA SER A 489 -8.10 -30.61 -14.96
C SER A 489 -7.62 -29.24 -14.54
N ALA A 490 -6.42 -29.17 -13.93
CA ALA A 490 -5.71 -27.93 -13.66
C ALA A 490 -4.99 -27.36 -14.90
N THR A 491 -4.84 -28.17 -15.96
CA THR A 491 -4.19 -27.73 -17.22
C THR A 491 -5.03 -26.63 -17.88
N GLU A 492 -4.36 -25.55 -18.27
CA GLU A 492 -5.02 -24.41 -18.91
C GLU A 492 -5.65 -24.80 -20.23
N ILE A 493 -6.91 -24.45 -20.40
CA ILE A 493 -7.67 -24.63 -21.63
C ILE A 493 -7.27 -23.47 -22.56
N ASP A 494 -6.85 -23.75 -23.78
CA ASP A 494 -6.59 -22.73 -24.78
C ASP A 494 -7.91 -22.04 -25.15
N CYS A 495 -7.93 -20.73 -25.02
CA CYS A 495 -9.07 -19.87 -25.31
C CYS A 495 -8.62 -18.58 -26.03
N THR A 496 -7.51 -18.64 -26.72
CA THR A 496 -6.91 -17.49 -27.39
C THR A 496 -7.87 -16.88 -28.42
N ASP A 497 -8.63 -17.71 -29.14
CA ASP A 497 -9.62 -17.27 -30.12
C ASP A 497 -10.89 -16.62 -29.51
N GLU A 498 -11.06 -16.75 -28.20
CA GLU A 498 -12.21 -16.19 -27.48
C GLU A 498 -11.94 -14.80 -26.88
N LEU A 499 -10.69 -14.35 -26.88
CA LEU A 499 -10.29 -13.07 -26.35
C LEU A 499 -10.99 -11.91 -27.05
N LYS A 500 -11.31 -10.88 -26.29
CA LYS A 500 -11.98 -9.66 -26.74
C LYS A 500 -11.05 -8.47 -26.65
N THR A 501 -11.24 -7.53 -27.56
CA THR A 501 -10.49 -6.26 -27.55
C THR A 501 -10.99 -5.35 -26.42
N VAL A 502 -10.26 -4.26 -26.18
CA VAL A 502 -10.66 -3.22 -25.21
C VAL A 502 -12.05 -2.67 -25.56
N GLU A 503 -12.28 -2.40 -26.84
CA GLU A 503 -13.54 -1.83 -27.39
C GLU A 503 -14.71 -2.83 -27.25
N GLU A 504 -14.48 -4.12 -27.46
CA GLU A 504 -15.51 -5.14 -27.30
C GLU A 504 -15.92 -5.31 -25.83
N LEU A 505 -15.00 -5.08 -24.89
CA LEU A 505 -15.24 -5.16 -23.44
C LEU A 505 -15.60 -3.81 -22.82
N ASP A 506 -15.71 -2.75 -23.63
CA ASP A 506 -16.12 -1.44 -23.16
C ASP A 506 -17.53 -1.48 -22.55
N VAL A 507 -17.70 -0.83 -21.41
CA VAL A 507 -18.96 -0.71 -20.66
C VAL A 507 -19.27 0.77 -20.50
N PRO A 508 -20.37 1.29 -21.08
CA PRO A 508 -20.72 2.71 -20.94
C PRO A 508 -20.87 3.13 -19.47
N LEU A 509 -20.21 4.22 -19.10
CA LEU A 509 -20.31 4.83 -17.77
C LEU A 509 -21.18 6.10 -17.84
N PRO A 510 -21.81 6.55 -16.72
CA PRO A 510 -22.45 7.83 -16.65
C PRO A 510 -21.47 8.97 -16.96
N GLU A 511 -21.93 10.03 -17.63
CA GLU A 511 -21.09 11.19 -17.99
C GLU A 511 -20.52 11.90 -16.75
N ASN A 512 -21.24 11.85 -15.64
CA ASN A 512 -20.86 12.44 -14.35
C ASN A 512 -20.31 11.39 -13.36
N ASN A 513 -19.64 10.36 -13.86
CA ASN A 513 -19.00 9.36 -13.00
C ASN A 513 -17.93 10.02 -12.15
N LEU A 514 -18.07 9.95 -10.82
CA LEU A 514 -17.16 10.59 -9.87
C LEU A 514 -15.79 9.91 -9.85
N ASP A 515 -14.75 10.68 -9.56
CA ASP A 515 -13.37 10.21 -9.35
C ASP A 515 -12.83 10.72 -7.98
N PHE A 516 -11.57 10.39 -7.65
CA PHE A 516 -10.95 10.82 -6.38
C PHE A 516 -10.98 12.33 -6.20
N HIS A 517 -10.60 13.08 -7.23
CA HIS A 517 -10.53 14.53 -7.14
C HIS A 517 -11.91 15.16 -6.95
N GLN A 518 -12.91 14.70 -7.72
CA GLN A 518 -14.29 15.21 -7.62
C GLN A 518 -14.91 14.87 -6.24
N LEU A 519 -14.65 13.68 -5.72
CA LEU A 519 -15.05 13.29 -4.35
C LEU A 519 -14.39 14.21 -3.31
N ALA A 520 -13.07 14.46 -3.45
CA ALA A 520 -12.34 15.34 -2.54
C ALA A 520 -12.85 16.79 -2.61
N MET A 521 -13.15 17.32 -3.80
CA MET A 521 -13.76 18.63 -3.99
C MET A 521 -15.13 18.72 -3.31
N ALA A 522 -15.98 17.71 -3.48
CA ALA A 522 -17.29 17.67 -2.81
C ALA A 522 -17.15 17.66 -1.28
N LEU A 523 -16.24 16.85 -0.74
CA LEU A 523 -15.95 16.79 0.70
C LEU A 523 -15.40 18.12 1.21
N SER A 524 -14.40 18.69 0.53
CA SER A 524 -13.76 19.96 0.90
C SER A 524 -14.77 21.11 0.96
N ASN A 525 -15.66 21.20 -0.04
CA ASN A 525 -16.71 22.21 -0.08
C ASN A 525 -17.73 22.05 1.07
N GLY A 526 -17.94 20.82 1.54
CA GLY A 526 -18.82 20.52 2.67
C GLY A 526 -18.20 20.79 4.05
N ILE A 527 -16.87 21.01 4.13
CA ILE A 527 -16.20 21.32 5.40
C ILE A 527 -16.52 22.75 5.81
N ALA A 528 -17.24 22.88 6.93
CA ALA A 528 -17.50 24.18 7.56
C ALA A 528 -16.22 24.75 8.18
N LYS A 529 -16.09 26.08 8.20
CA LYS A 529 -15.00 26.73 8.95
C LYS A 529 -15.15 26.42 10.44
N SER A 530 -14.06 26.02 11.08
CA SER A 530 -14.04 25.85 12.53
C SER A 530 -14.23 27.19 13.21
N PRO A 531 -15.18 27.33 14.15
CA PRO A 531 -15.44 28.61 14.80
C PRO A 531 -14.25 29.00 15.68
N LEU A 532 -13.79 30.23 15.52
CA LEU A 532 -12.81 30.83 16.42
C LEU A 532 -13.51 31.37 17.69
N PRO A 533 -12.83 31.43 18.85
CA PRO A 533 -13.39 32.01 20.05
C PRO A 533 -13.56 33.52 19.85
N PRO A 534 -14.71 34.09 20.24
CA PRO A 534 -14.90 35.53 20.18
C PRO A 534 -13.93 36.26 21.13
N GLY A 535 -13.10 37.15 20.60
CA GLY A 535 -12.08 37.88 21.35
C GLY A 535 -10.86 37.04 21.75
N LYS A 536 -10.21 37.37 22.87
CA LYS A 536 -9.00 36.65 23.31
C LYS A 536 -9.32 35.19 23.67
N ALA A 537 -8.65 34.25 23.01
CA ALA A 537 -8.83 32.83 23.25
C ALA A 537 -8.56 32.48 24.71
N PRO A 538 -9.50 31.79 25.42
CA PRO A 538 -9.27 31.30 26.77
C PRO A 538 -8.07 30.32 26.80
N ARG A 539 -7.27 30.38 27.86
CA ARG A 539 -6.13 29.48 28.02
C ARG A 539 -6.53 27.98 27.93
N SER A 540 -7.69 27.63 28.46
CA SER A 540 -8.23 26.26 28.36
C SER A 540 -8.52 25.86 26.92
N TRP A 541 -9.06 26.74 26.10
CA TRP A 541 -9.33 26.53 24.70
C TRP A 541 -8.02 26.31 23.92
N LEU A 542 -7.03 27.18 24.14
CA LEU A 542 -5.70 27.03 23.51
C LEU A 542 -5.03 25.70 23.87
N LEU A 543 -5.03 25.33 25.15
CA LEU A 543 -4.41 24.06 25.60
C LEU A 543 -5.11 22.84 24.99
N GLN A 544 -6.43 22.85 24.96
CA GLN A 544 -7.21 21.76 24.38
C GLN A 544 -6.92 21.60 22.90
N HIS A 545 -7.07 22.65 22.10
CA HIS A 545 -6.94 22.53 20.63
C HIS A 545 -5.49 22.37 20.20
N ARG A 546 -4.51 22.86 20.97
CA ARG A 546 -3.09 22.51 20.73
C ARG A 546 -2.84 21.03 20.95
N GLN A 547 -3.42 20.44 22.00
CA GLN A 547 -3.29 19.00 22.22
C GLN A 547 -3.97 18.21 21.11
N GLU A 548 -5.16 18.60 20.69
CA GLU A 548 -5.86 17.96 19.56
C GLU A 548 -5.06 18.06 18.25
N LEU A 549 -4.41 19.20 17.99
CA LEU A 549 -3.52 19.36 16.83
C LEU A 549 -2.27 18.47 16.95
N ARG A 550 -1.63 18.47 18.13
CA ARG A 550 -0.46 17.61 18.42
C ARG A 550 -0.78 16.14 18.20
N ASP A 551 -1.95 15.68 18.68
CA ASP A 551 -2.40 14.30 18.51
C ASP A 551 -2.66 13.99 17.02
N LEU A 552 -3.30 14.89 16.28
CA LEU A 552 -3.64 14.70 14.87
C LEU A 552 -2.39 14.63 13.98
N VAL A 553 -1.40 15.49 14.22
CA VAL A 553 -0.16 15.50 13.43
C VAL A 553 0.92 14.58 13.99
N SER A 554 0.67 13.86 15.08
CA SER A 554 1.65 13.02 15.78
C SER A 554 2.89 13.83 16.17
N TYR A 555 2.67 14.97 16.83
CA TYR A 555 3.76 15.85 17.27
C TYR A 555 4.51 15.25 18.47
N HIS A 556 5.85 15.34 18.45
CA HIS A 556 6.73 14.83 19.49
C HIS A 556 7.52 15.96 20.13
N ASP A 557 7.71 15.92 21.47
CA ASP A 557 8.65 16.79 22.17
C ASP A 557 10.06 16.20 22.01
N TYR A 558 10.90 16.82 21.18
CA TYR A 558 12.23 16.38 20.89
C TYR A 558 13.28 17.20 21.64
N ASP A 559 14.30 16.51 22.15
CA ASP A 559 15.55 17.12 22.57
C ASP A 559 16.51 17.26 21.39
N VAL A 560 17.38 18.28 21.44
CA VAL A 560 18.44 18.48 20.43
C VAL A 560 19.81 18.28 21.05
N TYR A 561 20.57 17.36 20.46
CA TYR A 561 22.00 17.19 20.75
C TYR A 561 22.82 17.64 19.55
N ALA A 562 23.54 18.77 19.70
CA ALA A 562 24.28 19.37 18.59
C ALA A 562 25.74 18.90 18.57
N LEU A 563 26.21 18.42 17.43
CA LEU A 563 27.59 18.04 17.15
C LEU A 563 28.14 18.97 16.08
N LEU A 564 29.21 19.71 16.43
CA LEU A 564 29.93 20.55 15.49
C LEU A 564 30.73 19.67 14.51
N GLU A 565 30.36 19.73 13.21
CA GLU A 565 31.11 19.03 12.16
C GLU A 565 32.30 19.85 11.68
N LYS A 566 32.09 21.18 11.46
CA LYS A 566 33.13 22.06 10.96
C LYS A 566 32.88 23.50 11.40
N GLU A 567 33.97 24.26 11.65
CA GLU A 567 33.95 25.71 11.84
C GLU A 567 34.88 26.38 10.83
N GLU A 568 34.41 27.47 10.21
CA GLU A 568 35.16 28.25 9.23
C GLU A 568 35.09 29.73 9.63
N GLN A 569 36.22 30.43 9.51
CA GLN A 569 36.32 31.87 9.78
C GLN A 569 36.51 32.63 8.48
N HIS A 570 35.66 33.60 8.26
CA HIS A 570 35.76 34.56 7.16
C HIS A 570 35.90 35.97 7.70
N GLU A 571 36.23 36.96 6.87
CA GLU A 571 36.66 38.28 7.26
C GLU A 571 35.73 38.97 8.31
N HIS A 572 34.40 38.75 8.26
CA HIS A 572 33.41 39.34 9.18
C HIS A 572 32.36 38.31 9.63
N LEU A 573 32.62 37.00 9.44
CA LEU A 573 31.60 35.97 9.58
C LEU A 573 32.22 34.66 10.08
N THR A 574 31.65 34.07 11.12
CA THR A 574 31.93 32.69 11.53
C THR A 574 30.84 31.78 10.97
N VAL A 575 31.22 30.71 10.26
CA VAL A 575 30.32 29.70 9.73
C VAL A 575 30.53 28.39 10.47
N LYS A 576 29.43 27.77 10.94
CA LYS A 576 29.49 26.48 11.64
C LYS A 576 28.52 25.50 10.94
N HIS A 577 28.99 24.29 10.74
CA HIS A 577 28.20 23.17 10.22
C HIS A 577 27.87 22.21 11.34
N TRP A 578 26.59 21.88 11.48
CA TRP A 578 26.11 21.09 12.62
C TRP A 578 25.40 19.81 12.19
N TRP A 579 25.63 18.74 12.91
CA TRP A 579 24.74 17.58 12.98
C TRP A 579 23.83 17.78 14.21
N LEU A 580 22.58 18.11 13.96
CA LEU A 580 21.61 18.25 15.02
C LEU A 580 20.87 16.92 15.18
N ARG A 581 21.23 16.16 16.21
CA ARG A 581 20.51 14.91 16.57
C ARG A 581 19.25 15.29 17.32
N VAL A 582 18.09 15.03 16.70
CA VAL A 582 16.77 15.43 17.19
C VAL A 582 15.97 14.20 17.61
N GLY A 583 15.48 14.18 18.83
CA GLY A 583 14.76 13.05 19.41
C GLY A 583 15.58 11.74 19.50
N GLY A 584 16.90 11.83 19.45
CA GLY A 584 17.79 10.67 19.49
C GLY A 584 17.85 9.82 18.21
N LEU A 585 16.98 10.07 17.24
CA LEU A 585 16.86 9.29 16.02
C LEU A 585 17.22 10.09 14.76
N TRP A 586 16.64 11.28 14.59
CA TRP A 586 16.79 12.08 13.39
C TRP A 586 18.04 12.94 13.39
N THR A 587 18.73 13.03 12.27
CA THR A 587 19.86 13.94 12.08
C THR A 587 19.47 15.04 11.11
N VAL A 588 19.32 16.27 11.62
CA VAL A 588 19.02 17.45 10.81
C VAL A 588 20.33 18.20 10.54
N PRO A 589 20.75 18.34 9.26
CA PRO A 589 21.91 19.15 8.90
C PRO A 589 21.57 20.62 9.02
N ALA A 590 22.52 21.38 9.60
CA ALA A 590 22.35 22.82 9.75
C ALA A 590 23.65 23.57 9.43
N THR A 591 23.51 24.78 8.88
CA THR A 591 24.59 25.74 8.68
C THR A 591 24.25 27.03 9.42
N GLU A 592 25.14 27.38 10.35
CA GLU A 592 24.99 28.56 11.19
C GLU A 592 25.96 29.64 10.74
N PHE A 593 25.44 30.89 10.65
CA PHE A 593 26.19 32.10 10.28
C PHE A 593 26.14 33.09 11.44
N ILE A 594 27.31 33.47 11.97
CA ILE A 594 27.42 34.34 13.13
C ILE A 594 28.21 35.58 12.70
N PRO A 595 27.61 36.81 12.67
CA PRO A 595 28.35 38.02 12.40
C PRO A 595 29.37 38.36 13.49
N GLU A 596 30.44 39.06 13.17
CA GLU A 596 31.45 39.51 14.18
C GLU A 596 30.85 40.46 15.23
N THR A 597 29.84 41.24 14.85
CA THR A 597 29.11 42.12 15.78
C THR A 597 28.16 41.29 16.65
N ASN A 598 27.81 41.79 17.83
CA ASN A 598 26.80 41.14 18.65
C ASN A 598 25.50 41.03 17.91
N PRO A 599 24.93 39.82 17.71
CA PRO A 599 23.71 39.65 16.99
C PRO A 599 22.53 40.35 17.64
N VAL A 600 21.64 40.91 16.83
CA VAL A 600 20.42 41.62 17.31
C VAL A 600 19.26 40.62 17.57
N ASP A 601 19.21 39.54 16.79
CA ASP A 601 18.26 38.45 16.92
C ASP A 601 18.85 37.12 16.37
N CYS A 602 18.07 36.03 16.44
CA CYS A 602 18.40 34.73 15.87
C CYS A 602 17.31 34.33 14.86
N VAL A 603 17.70 34.08 13.61
CA VAL A 603 16.78 33.68 12.55
C VAL A 603 17.03 32.23 12.16
N VAL A 604 16.03 31.36 12.36
CA VAL A 604 16.02 29.99 11.84
C VAL A 604 15.35 30.03 10.46
N MET A 605 16.09 29.61 9.43
CA MET A 605 15.65 29.67 8.03
C MET A 605 15.41 28.30 7.43
N LEU A 606 14.31 28.17 6.69
CA LEU A 606 13.81 26.93 6.07
C LEU A 606 13.34 27.26 4.64
N ALA A 607 13.62 26.42 3.67
CA ALA A 607 13.10 26.59 2.31
C ALA A 607 12.62 25.27 1.70
N ASP A 608 11.57 25.31 0.88
CA ASP A 608 11.05 24.16 0.15
C ASP A 608 12.11 23.49 -0.73
N GLU A 609 13.03 24.29 -1.29
CA GLU A 609 14.17 23.81 -2.09
C GLU A 609 15.39 23.41 -1.24
N GLY A 610 15.28 23.48 0.09
CA GLY A 610 16.36 23.26 1.05
C GLY A 610 17.24 24.48 1.30
N ARG A 611 18.07 24.40 2.36
CA ARG A 611 18.93 25.53 2.82
C ARG A 611 19.87 26.07 1.73
N GLY A 612 20.25 25.23 0.77
CA GLY A 612 21.14 25.63 -0.34
C GLY A 612 20.58 26.75 -1.23
N SER A 613 19.27 27.00 -1.20
CA SER A 613 18.61 28.08 -1.97
C SER A 613 18.59 29.43 -1.28
N LEU A 614 19.02 29.52 -0.01
CA LEU A 614 18.80 30.68 0.87
C LEU A 614 19.96 31.71 0.87
N SER A 615 20.83 31.71 -0.14
CA SER A 615 22.04 32.56 -0.10
C SER A 615 21.72 34.05 -0.03
N GLY A 616 20.71 34.54 -0.73
CA GLY A 616 20.26 35.93 -0.71
C GLY A 616 19.64 36.31 0.63
N GLU A 617 18.76 35.47 1.16
CA GLU A 617 18.04 35.69 2.42
C GLU A 617 19.01 35.70 3.63
N VAL A 618 19.98 34.75 3.61
CA VAL A 618 21.01 34.69 4.63
C VAL A 618 21.89 35.94 4.57
N SER A 619 22.32 36.36 3.37
CA SER A 619 23.12 37.57 3.20
C SER A 619 22.40 38.79 3.77
N ASN A 620 21.14 38.98 3.39
CA ASN A 620 20.32 40.09 3.88
C ASN A 620 20.15 40.07 5.41
N ALA A 621 19.94 38.88 6.01
CA ALA A 621 19.81 38.78 7.46
C ALA A 621 21.12 39.09 8.19
N ILE A 622 22.27 38.63 7.68
CA ILE A 622 23.60 38.95 8.23
C ILE A 622 23.90 40.45 8.13
N GLU A 623 23.59 41.08 7.00
CA GLU A 623 23.74 42.56 6.84
C GLU A 623 22.89 43.33 7.85
N ASN A 624 21.73 42.80 8.25
CA ASN A 624 20.88 43.35 9.30
C ASN A 624 21.36 43.01 10.71
N GLY A 625 22.45 42.29 10.87
CA GLY A 625 23.07 41.94 12.14
C GLY A 625 22.42 40.73 12.82
N SER A 626 21.72 39.90 12.09
CA SER A 626 21.11 38.65 12.63
C SER A 626 22.13 37.52 12.66
N ARG A 627 22.02 36.65 13.69
CA ARG A 627 22.56 35.29 13.65
C ARG A 627 21.62 34.41 12.90
N VAL A 628 22.09 33.66 11.90
CA VAL A 628 21.25 32.84 11.05
C VAL A 628 21.57 31.36 11.23
N LEU A 629 20.54 30.52 11.36
CA LEU A 629 20.63 29.05 11.35
C LEU A 629 19.78 28.51 10.22
N ALA A 630 20.39 28.09 9.12
CA ALA A 630 19.71 27.48 7.98
C ALA A 630 19.70 25.94 8.15
N ILE A 631 18.51 25.29 8.07
CA ILE A 631 18.33 23.87 8.33
C ILE A 631 17.57 23.17 7.22
N ASP A 632 17.83 21.86 7.06
CA ASP A 632 17.06 20.96 6.20
C ASP A 632 16.34 19.93 7.07
N PRO A 633 15.07 20.13 7.44
CA PRO A 633 14.31 19.14 8.19
C PRO A 633 14.01 17.89 7.36
N PHE A 634 13.45 16.87 7.98
CA PHE A 634 13.08 15.59 7.39
C PHE A 634 12.40 15.77 6.01
N TYR A 635 12.90 15.08 4.98
CA TYR A 635 12.50 15.14 3.57
C TYR A 635 12.85 16.42 2.79
N PHE A 636 13.65 17.31 3.33
CA PHE A 636 14.02 18.52 2.62
C PHE A 636 15.55 18.66 2.47
N GLY A 637 15.94 19.37 1.41
CA GLY A 637 17.34 19.65 1.13
C GLY A 637 18.23 18.42 1.22
N GLU A 638 19.21 18.43 2.12
CA GLU A 638 20.15 17.34 2.32
C GLU A 638 19.54 16.13 3.07
N SER A 639 18.44 16.32 3.81
CA SER A 639 17.69 15.28 4.47
C SER A 639 16.71 14.53 3.54
N LYS A 640 16.75 14.80 2.24
CA LYS A 640 15.89 14.16 1.23
C LYS A 640 16.41 12.77 0.88
N ILE A 641 15.52 11.80 0.83
CA ILE A 641 15.82 10.45 0.33
C ILE A 641 15.90 10.51 -1.20
N SER A 642 16.99 10.05 -1.78
CA SER A 642 17.27 10.23 -3.22
C SER A 642 16.32 9.50 -4.16
N GLN A 643 15.61 8.45 -3.70
CA GLN A 643 14.74 7.63 -4.52
C GLN A 643 13.40 7.39 -3.85
N ARG A 644 12.31 7.69 -4.58
CA ARG A 644 10.93 7.43 -4.15
C ARG A 644 10.62 7.93 -2.73
N ASP A 645 11.14 9.09 -2.37
CA ASP A 645 11.04 9.69 -1.04
C ASP A 645 9.60 9.85 -0.53
N PHE A 646 8.66 10.27 -1.39
CA PHE A 646 7.24 10.41 -1.03
C PHE A 646 6.59 9.08 -0.59
N LEU A 647 7.06 7.94 -1.10
CA LEU A 647 6.56 6.62 -0.67
C LEU A 647 7.04 6.26 0.75
N TYR A 648 8.24 6.72 1.14
CA TYR A 648 8.65 6.64 2.53
C TYR A 648 7.80 7.55 3.42
N GLY A 649 7.35 8.71 2.90
CA GLY A 649 6.37 9.55 3.58
C GLY A 649 5.04 8.84 3.83
N LEU A 650 4.54 8.09 2.86
CA LEU A 650 3.36 7.25 3.03
C LEU A 650 3.60 6.11 4.02
N LEU A 651 4.79 5.49 4.00
CA LEU A 651 5.17 4.44 4.94
C LEU A 651 5.19 4.97 6.38
N VAL A 652 5.68 6.19 6.60
CA VAL A 652 5.61 6.89 7.90
C VAL A 652 4.16 7.08 8.33
N SER A 653 3.27 7.50 7.41
CA SER A 653 1.84 7.66 7.71
C SER A 653 1.15 6.33 8.04
N THR A 654 1.55 5.25 7.38
CA THR A 654 1.00 3.90 7.61
C THR A 654 1.26 3.38 9.03
N ILE A 655 2.42 3.69 9.63
CA ILE A 655 2.78 3.27 11.00
C ILE A 655 2.18 4.18 12.10
N GLY A 656 1.26 5.08 11.76
CA GLY A 656 0.58 5.96 12.71
C GLY A 656 1.26 7.29 12.97
N GLU A 657 2.37 7.55 12.30
CA GLU A 657 3.11 8.82 12.40
C GLU A 657 2.71 9.77 11.27
N ARG A 658 3.14 11.02 11.34
CA ARG A 658 2.88 12.03 10.30
C ARG A 658 4.17 12.77 9.95
N ASN A 659 4.47 12.87 8.65
CA ASN A 659 5.61 13.65 8.18
C ASN A 659 5.56 15.09 8.71
N LEU A 660 4.39 15.72 8.62
CA LEU A 660 4.15 17.07 9.11
C LEU A 660 4.48 17.22 10.61
N GLY A 661 4.09 16.24 11.42
CA GLY A 661 4.38 16.24 12.86
C GLY A 661 5.86 16.08 13.17
N ILE A 662 6.57 15.16 12.48
CA ILE A 662 8.03 14.99 12.63
C ILE A 662 8.75 16.30 12.27
N GLN A 663 8.41 16.91 11.14
CA GLN A 663 9.00 18.14 10.65
C GLN A 663 8.74 19.33 11.60
N ALA A 664 7.49 19.51 12.01
CA ALA A 664 7.10 20.53 12.97
C ALA A 664 7.83 20.38 14.32
N SER A 665 7.96 19.14 14.81
CA SER A 665 8.70 18.81 16.03
C SER A 665 10.19 19.15 15.91
N GLN A 666 10.80 18.84 14.75
CA GLN A 666 12.21 19.21 14.49
C GLN A 666 12.40 20.72 14.46
N ILE A 667 11.52 21.45 13.76
CA ILE A 667 11.58 22.93 13.68
C ILE A 667 11.45 23.55 15.08
N ALA A 668 10.47 23.11 15.87
CA ALA A 668 10.25 23.62 17.21
C ALA A 668 11.45 23.35 18.13
N ALA A 669 11.93 22.12 18.17
CA ALA A 669 13.07 21.74 19.01
C ALA A 669 14.36 22.48 18.66
N ILE A 670 14.66 22.60 17.35
CA ILE A 670 15.85 23.33 16.88
C ILE A 670 15.73 24.82 17.14
N SER A 671 14.57 25.43 16.96
CA SER A 671 14.34 26.84 17.25
C SER A 671 14.51 27.15 18.75
N GLN A 672 14.00 26.29 19.62
CA GLN A 672 14.22 26.39 21.07
C GLN A 672 15.70 26.22 21.44
N TRP A 673 16.41 25.23 20.85
CA TRP A 673 17.86 25.07 21.06
C TRP A 673 18.64 26.30 20.61
N ALA A 674 18.31 26.89 19.46
CA ALA A 674 18.94 28.11 18.96
C ALA A 674 18.72 29.31 19.92
N GLY A 675 17.51 29.46 20.48
CA GLY A 675 17.20 30.48 21.48
C GLY A 675 17.89 30.27 22.83
N GLN A 676 17.98 29.01 23.29
CA GLN A 676 18.67 28.69 24.57
C GLN A 676 20.15 28.98 24.53
N SER A 677 20.79 28.85 23.36
CA SER A 677 22.24 29.15 23.21
C SER A 677 22.56 30.65 23.43
N GLN A 678 21.59 31.56 23.23
CA GLN A 678 21.69 33.01 23.48
C GLN A 678 20.36 33.55 24.01
N PRO A 679 20.00 33.39 25.27
CA PRO A 679 18.66 33.66 25.83
C PRO A 679 18.16 35.10 25.72
N THR A 680 19.04 36.05 25.39
CA THR A 680 18.71 37.49 25.23
C THR A 680 18.17 37.81 23.84
N LEU A 681 18.37 36.90 22.85
CA LEU A 681 17.91 37.11 21.46
C LEU A 681 16.49 36.59 21.30
N LYS A 682 15.69 37.35 20.55
CA LYS A 682 14.41 36.87 20.02
C LYS A 682 14.65 35.91 18.87
N VAL A 683 13.87 34.83 18.83
CA VAL A 683 13.93 33.84 17.74
C VAL A 683 12.88 34.18 16.71
N THR A 684 13.32 34.34 15.46
CA THR A 684 12.46 34.42 14.27
C THR A 684 12.57 33.12 13.49
N VAL A 685 11.43 32.53 13.10
CA VAL A 685 11.43 31.43 12.12
C VAL A 685 10.96 31.98 10.79
N SER A 686 11.82 31.90 9.78
CA SER A 686 11.55 32.34 8.42
C SER A 686 11.44 31.13 7.49
N ALA A 687 10.25 30.91 6.92
CA ALA A 687 9.93 29.78 6.07
C ALA A 687 9.63 30.26 4.65
N PHE A 688 10.31 29.67 3.66
CA PHE A 688 10.24 30.02 2.25
C PHE A 688 9.58 28.90 1.45
N GLY A 689 8.42 29.17 0.90
CA GLY A 689 7.58 28.24 0.17
C GLY A 689 6.39 27.70 0.98
N PRO A 690 5.33 27.22 0.30
CA PRO A 690 4.08 26.83 0.94
C PRO A 690 4.21 25.64 1.91
N ARG A 691 5.14 24.73 1.65
CA ARG A 691 5.38 23.55 2.47
C ARG A 691 6.03 23.94 3.80
N MET A 692 7.14 24.69 3.74
CA MET A 692 7.84 25.15 4.94
C MET A 692 7.01 26.14 5.75
N SER A 693 6.22 26.99 5.09
CA SER A 693 5.30 27.91 5.76
C SER A 693 4.25 27.16 6.59
N LEU A 694 3.69 26.05 6.07
CA LEU A 694 2.77 25.21 6.84
C LEU A 694 3.47 24.53 8.02
N MET A 695 4.68 23.99 7.81
CA MET A 695 5.42 23.30 8.87
C MET A 695 5.80 24.24 10.02
N ALA A 696 6.27 25.46 9.69
CA ALA A 696 6.61 26.48 10.70
C ALA A 696 5.36 26.95 11.47
N LEU A 697 4.23 27.09 10.78
CA LEU A 697 2.96 27.43 11.42
C LEU A 697 2.49 26.31 12.36
N VAL A 698 2.52 25.05 11.92
CA VAL A 698 2.17 23.88 12.74
C VAL A 698 3.12 23.76 13.95
N ALA A 699 4.42 23.96 13.76
CA ALA A 699 5.41 23.96 14.84
C ALA A 699 5.05 24.99 15.92
N SER A 700 4.74 26.24 15.53
CA SER A 700 4.37 27.31 16.47
C SER A 700 2.97 27.12 17.09
N ALA A 701 2.05 26.45 16.36
CA ALA A 701 0.73 26.12 16.87
C ALA A 701 0.78 24.98 17.90
N CYS A 702 1.62 23.98 17.69
CA CYS A 702 1.84 22.87 18.62
C CYS A 702 2.68 23.26 19.83
N GLU A 703 3.74 24.06 19.62
CA GLU A 703 4.69 24.50 20.64
C GLU A 703 4.82 26.04 20.64
N PRO A 704 4.17 26.74 21.59
CA PRO A 704 4.18 28.19 21.64
C PRO A 704 5.55 28.86 21.77
N GLN A 705 6.54 28.12 22.26
CA GLN A 705 7.90 28.65 22.47
C GLN A 705 8.81 28.45 21.23
N THR A 706 8.24 28.02 20.10
CA THR A 706 9.02 27.83 18.86
C THR A 706 9.68 29.10 18.39
N ALA A 707 8.96 30.20 18.37
CA ALA A 707 9.45 31.49 17.86
C ALA A 707 8.71 32.69 18.46
N ASN A 708 9.42 33.82 18.57
CA ASN A 708 8.79 35.10 18.88
C ASN A 708 8.11 35.68 17.64
N ARG A 709 8.69 35.46 16.46
CA ARG A 709 8.16 35.95 15.18
C ARG A 709 8.16 34.84 14.14
N LEU A 710 7.08 34.74 13.36
CA LEU A 710 6.99 33.91 12.15
C LEU A 710 7.01 34.78 10.90
N VAL A 711 7.78 34.37 9.90
CA VAL A 711 7.78 34.91 8.54
C VAL A 711 7.48 33.78 7.58
N LEU A 712 6.29 33.77 6.96
CA LEU A 712 5.77 32.71 6.11
C LEU A 712 5.66 33.22 4.68
N GLN A 713 6.56 32.79 3.80
CA GLN A 713 6.56 33.22 2.40
C GLN A 713 5.83 32.21 1.52
N ASP A 714 5.03 32.69 0.58
CA ASP A 714 4.19 31.91 -0.31
C ASP A 714 3.24 30.94 0.42
N SER A 715 2.72 31.35 1.60
CA SER A 715 1.87 30.50 2.40
C SER A 715 0.48 30.31 1.78
N PHE A 716 -0.09 29.11 1.94
CA PHE A 716 -1.50 28.87 1.62
C PHE A 716 -2.40 29.78 2.47
N ALA A 717 -3.50 30.26 1.87
CA ALA A 717 -4.56 30.94 2.61
C ALA A 717 -5.47 29.94 3.34
N THR A 718 -5.64 28.76 2.77
CA THR A 718 -6.46 27.65 3.29
C THR A 718 -5.92 26.34 2.71
N LEU A 719 -6.01 25.26 3.46
CA LEU A 719 -5.65 23.91 2.99
C LEU A 719 -6.59 23.41 1.88
N LYS A 720 -7.75 24.06 1.65
CA LYS A 720 -8.61 23.75 0.48
C LYS A 720 -7.87 23.96 -0.83
N GLN A 721 -6.89 24.87 -0.88
CA GLN A 721 -6.07 25.12 -2.07
C GLN A 721 -5.28 23.88 -2.51
N VAL A 722 -4.92 22.97 -1.59
CA VAL A 722 -4.26 21.69 -1.91
C VAL A 722 -5.13 20.86 -2.86
N ILE A 723 -6.45 20.85 -2.62
CA ILE A 723 -7.41 20.10 -3.44
C ILE A 723 -7.78 20.92 -4.68
N GLU A 724 -8.05 22.22 -4.55
CA GLU A 724 -8.40 23.14 -5.66
C GLU A 724 -7.31 23.18 -6.74
N GLN A 725 -6.04 23.14 -6.34
CA GLN A 725 -4.88 23.08 -7.24
C GLN A 725 -4.52 21.67 -7.70
N ASP A 726 -5.34 20.68 -7.33
CA ASP A 726 -5.17 19.28 -7.69
C ASP A 726 -3.80 18.68 -7.32
N LEU A 727 -3.23 19.12 -6.18
CA LEU A 727 -1.94 18.63 -5.68
C LEU A 727 -2.05 17.18 -5.23
N THR A 728 -0.96 16.44 -5.38
CA THR A 728 -0.88 15.02 -5.05
C THR A 728 0.13 14.74 -3.95
N VAL A 729 -0.04 13.62 -3.26
CA VAL A 729 0.90 13.15 -2.24
C VAL A 729 2.31 12.90 -2.82
N GLN A 730 2.43 12.68 -4.12
CA GLN A 730 3.73 12.54 -4.79
C GLN A 730 4.51 13.87 -4.82
N GLN A 731 3.80 14.99 -4.90
CA GLN A 731 4.39 16.33 -4.96
C GLN A 731 4.73 16.86 -3.57
N MET A 732 3.81 16.68 -2.60
CA MET A 732 3.90 17.27 -1.26
C MET A 732 3.34 16.32 -0.19
N PRO A 733 4.05 15.23 0.16
CA PRO A 733 3.51 14.16 1.01
C PRO A 733 3.05 14.62 2.40
N GLU A 734 3.68 15.64 2.97
CA GLU A 734 3.36 16.16 4.31
C GLU A 734 2.03 16.91 4.39
N LEU A 735 1.53 17.44 3.27
CA LEU A 735 0.26 18.16 3.24
C LEU A 735 -0.95 17.24 3.45
N PHE A 736 -0.80 15.93 3.19
CA PHE A 736 -1.89 14.96 3.22
C PHE A 736 -2.03 14.26 4.59
N CYS A 737 -1.83 15.02 5.68
CA CYS A 737 -2.10 14.54 7.02
C CYS A 737 -3.59 14.27 7.21
N PHE A 738 -3.94 13.02 7.62
CA PHE A 738 -5.33 12.57 7.71
C PHE A 738 -6.19 13.47 8.59
N GLY A 739 -7.23 14.05 8.01
CA GLY A 739 -8.21 14.89 8.70
C GLY A 739 -7.75 16.30 9.03
N LEU A 740 -6.57 16.73 8.58
CA LEU A 740 -6.04 18.05 8.92
C LEU A 740 -6.97 19.17 8.47
N LEU A 741 -7.39 19.23 7.20
CA LEU A 741 -8.33 20.24 6.71
C LEU A 741 -9.68 20.20 7.44
N LYS A 742 -10.14 19.01 7.81
CA LYS A 742 -11.43 18.84 8.50
C LYS A 742 -11.45 19.47 9.88
N GLN A 743 -10.32 19.46 10.60
CA GLN A 743 -10.24 19.90 11.99
C GLN A 743 -9.48 21.20 12.15
N PHE A 744 -8.41 21.41 11.37
CA PHE A 744 -7.51 22.56 11.50
C PHE A 744 -7.16 23.11 10.12
N ASP A 745 -7.79 24.19 9.74
CA ASP A 745 -7.36 24.95 8.56
C ASP A 745 -6.37 26.07 8.97
N ILE A 746 -5.71 26.72 8.00
CA ILE A 746 -4.68 27.74 8.22
C ILE A 746 -5.10 28.81 9.22
N PRO A 747 -6.27 29.46 9.10
CA PRO A 747 -6.69 30.50 10.06
C PRO A 747 -6.79 29.98 11.51
N PHE A 748 -7.24 28.74 11.69
CA PHE A 748 -7.34 28.13 13.02
C PHE A 748 -5.95 27.88 13.62
N MET A 749 -4.99 27.42 12.81
CA MET A 749 -3.61 27.19 13.26
C MET A 749 -2.91 28.52 13.59
N ILE A 750 -3.20 29.62 12.87
CA ILE A 750 -2.72 30.96 13.21
C ILE A 750 -3.23 31.35 14.61
N ALA A 751 -4.49 31.11 14.94
CA ALA A 751 -5.05 31.38 16.26
C ALA A 751 -4.40 30.56 17.40
N LEU A 752 -3.86 29.37 17.08
CA LEU A 752 -3.13 28.52 18.02
C LEU A 752 -1.65 28.91 18.14
N SER A 753 -1.08 29.66 17.20
CA SER A 753 0.33 30.05 17.23
C SER A 753 0.72 30.79 18.50
N GLY A 754 1.91 30.53 19.00
CA GLY A 754 2.47 31.18 20.18
C GLY A 754 3.34 32.42 19.84
N ALA A 755 3.53 32.74 18.58
CA ALA A 755 4.32 33.89 18.13
C ALA A 755 3.69 35.22 18.56
N GLU A 756 4.54 36.23 18.83
CA GLU A 756 4.10 37.60 19.11
C GLU A 756 3.60 38.27 17.81
N SER A 757 4.25 37.98 16.69
CA SER A 757 3.89 38.48 15.36
C SER A 757 4.06 37.44 14.26
N LEU A 758 3.20 37.55 13.25
CA LEU A 758 3.23 36.70 12.05
C LEU A 758 3.17 37.61 10.81
N GLN A 759 4.15 37.45 9.93
CA GLN A 759 4.15 38.09 8.62
C GLN A 759 3.96 37.01 7.56
N ALA A 760 3.02 37.20 6.64
CA ALA A 760 2.76 36.24 5.57
C ALA A 760 2.76 36.94 4.21
N THR A 761 3.30 36.22 3.21
CA THR A 761 3.17 36.55 1.78
C THR A 761 2.42 35.43 1.06
N GLY A 762 1.98 35.68 -0.18
CA GLY A 762 1.29 34.71 -1.01
C GLY A 762 0.14 35.33 -1.77
N ASN A 763 -0.97 34.59 -1.93
CA ASN A 763 -2.18 35.19 -2.54
C ASN A 763 -2.92 36.05 -1.52
N ILE A 764 -2.52 37.36 -1.46
CA ILE A 764 -3.00 38.30 -0.47
C ILE A 764 -4.52 38.49 -0.52
N GLU A 765 -5.14 38.57 -1.71
CA GLU A 765 -6.59 38.70 -1.85
C GLU A 765 -7.32 37.47 -1.23
N ARG A 766 -6.81 36.28 -1.49
CA ARG A 766 -7.36 35.08 -0.90
C ARG A 766 -7.11 35.01 0.61
N GLN A 767 -5.91 35.37 1.07
CA GLN A 767 -5.58 35.44 2.49
C GLN A 767 -6.47 36.44 3.23
N GLN A 768 -6.68 37.65 2.69
CA GLN A 768 -7.60 38.65 3.26
C GLN A 768 -9.03 38.14 3.36
N THR A 769 -9.49 37.36 2.37
CA THR A 769 -10.83 36.77 2.36
C THR A 769 -10.97 35.65 3.39
N GLU A 770 -10.04 34.69 3.40
CA GLU A 770 -10.11 33.52 4.28
C GLU A 770 -9.80 33.86 5.74
N TRP A 771 -8.92 34.85 5.98
CA TRP A 771 -8.48 35.26 7.33
C TRP A 771 -9.26 36.48 7.87
N ARG A 772 -10.30 36.95 7.17
CA ARG A 772 -11.06 38.16 7.53
C ARG A 772 -11.57 38.11 8.96
N GLU A 773 -12.27 37.05 9.33
CA GLU A 773 -12.80 36.85 10.69
C GLU A 773 -11.68 36.89 11.73
N PHE A 774 -10.54 36.25 11.40
CA PHE A 774 -9.35 36.28 12.23
C PHE A 774 -8.76 37.71 12.35
N LEU A 775 -8.59 38.39 11.21
CA LEU A 775 -8.01 39.75 11.18
C LEU A 775 -8.93 40.79 11.86
N GLU A 776 -10.25 40.64 11.79
CA GLU A 776 -11.24 41.54 12.39
C GLU A 776 -11.53 41.21 13.87
N GLU A 777 -11.62 39.95 14.25
CA GLU A 777 -12.05 39.49 15.57
C GLU A 777 -10.90 39.06 16.49
N ALA A 778 -9.82 38.56 15.94
CA ALA A 778 -8.74 37.94 16.71
C ALA A 778 -7.58 38.88 17.06
N THR A 779 -7.62 40.16 16.76
CA THR A 779 -6.62 41.16 17.18
C THR A 779 -6.31 41.17 18.68
N ALA A 780 -7.06 40.40 19.49
CA ALA A 780 -6.83 40.21 20.93
C ALA A 780 -6.33 38.82 21.34
N ALA A 781 -6.24 37.83 20.42
CA ALA A 781 -6.12 36.41 20.81
C ALA A 781 -4.94 35.66 20.21
N GLY A 782 -4.39 36.11 19.07
CA GLY A 782 -3.27 35.50 18.36
C GLY A 782 -2.13 36.47 18.13
N PRO A 783 -1.15 36.09 17.26
CA PRO A 783 -0.08 36.98 16.83
C PRO A 783 -0.61 38.21 16.14
N GLU A 784 0.14 39.30 16.20
CA GLU A 784 -0.08 40.45 15.29
C GLU A 784 0.20 39.98 13.86
N VAL A 785 -0.81 39.95 12.99
CA VAL A 785 -0.69 39.45 11.61
C VAL A 785 -0.53 40.58 10.63
N SER A 786 0.50 40.54 9.81
CA SER A 786 0.75 41.44 8.68
C SER A 786 0.83 40.65 7.38
N LEU A 787 0.11 41.10 6.34
CA LEU A 787 0.18 40.58 4.98
C LEU A 787 1.02 41.54 4.14
N THR A 788 2.01 41.00 3.42
CA THR A 788 2.90 41.80 2.55
C THR A 788 2.95 41.17 1.16
N GLU A 789 3.14 42.07 0.13
CA GLU A 789 3.27 41.64 -1.27
C GLU A 789 4.58 40.86 -1.52
#